data_f85b89251962cbf1636dbb442a346594
#
_entry.id   f85b89251962cbf1636dbb442a346594
#
_cell.length_a   1.000
_cell.length_b   1.000
_cell.length_c   1.000
_cell.angle_alpha   90.00
_cell.angle_beta   90.00
_cell.angle_gamma   90.00
#
_symmetry.space_group_name_H-M   'P 1'
#
loop_
_entity.id
_entity.type
_entity.pdbx_description
1 polymer ?
#
loop_
_entity_poly.entity_id
_entity_poly.type
_entity_poly.pdbx_seq_one_letter_code
_entity_poly.pdbx_strand_id
1 'polypeptide(L)'
;MGSEYSITRKNYDNATIINAKSSGLNFYFACANDIFMVSEEFILIEEALRQSNSVNLLSNKEFTEVYKTIEETALANIFINHQTISQVLSKFVAPEIRKTLTQIASYSNWSELDLSAKTTSLELEGYSVTKDSSDNYLNIFRNQEAQKMTIEKAIPTSSSYFIALNLKNTGLYIDQYEQYLRTKGNYYPREMNLLEFKKKTNTDAARLIKDIVGNQVAGVYMNINKSNPFQNRFFVVELINSSDAKEKLSKAVSEYSRNGKSGEEKMLNEYAIGSKKSFNIYRLPIANMAESLFGRAFSGINAQYFVLYEKYLICGDNLPGMKNYLQSLASGKTLANDSIYQLNNKESQPKPNFYLYSRIPKVFRLKDVMFKPEVGAMLSSNEDIIRKFSTLSWQFSVSDRMIKNRLALKYDPNFKEEPQAIWQLKLEGKLARKAALVLNHKDLPNREVIVYDNQNNVSLINKEGLVLWTMNIPGEIMSDIHQIDLYQNNKFQYVFNTKTQLYVIDRMGNKVGKFPLTLKSMASNGVMLVDYGKNKEFRFFIAGEDKKIYAFDRWGKLVQNWTFGGSETLINKPGMRVEVGDKDYLVFSDKLNIYFLDRQGKAREGQPAPFDRSANPLYFVNNGNPRLISTDQLGRIHILDFAGEAEIKEVGKFSSAHRFVAEDLDGNGSPEYIFADEKKLTIFSAEGKKLVEHSFPDVISETPIVCTMGNGNTKIGVVIKGENKVYLLDKNGAITRGFPLEGDTNFILVKFNDSNAWFNLIVGAQGNMLVNYRIE
;
A
#
# COMPACT_ATOMS: atom_id res chain seq x y z
N MET A 1 48.67 -5.89 23.54
CA MET A 1 48.71 -4.77 24.50
C MET A 1 47.63 -5.06 25.54
N GLY A 2 48.01 -5.48 26.74
CA GLY A 2 47.08 -5.73 27.84
C GLY A 2 46.47 -4.41 28.30
N SER A 3 45.17 -4.31 28.33
CA SER A 3 44.46 -3.19 28.94
C SER A 3 44.75 -3.24 30.44
N GLU A 4 45.49 -2.24 30.96
CA GLU A 4 45.66 -2.10 32.40
C GLU A 4 44.30 -1.82 33.05
N TYR A 5 43.85 -2.77 33.85
CA TYR A 5 42.71 -2.59 34.74
C TYR A 5 43.20 -2.08 36.08
N SER A 6 42.67 -0.97 36.56
CA SER A 6 42.82 -0.56 37.95
C SER A 6 41.71 -1.18 38.80
N ILE A 7 42.10 -1.88 39.85
CA ILE A 7 41.16 -2.51 40.80
C ILE A 7 41.29 -1.82 42.14
N THR A 8 40.18 -1.24 42.62
CA THR A 8 40.10 -0.70 43.98
C THR A 8 39.04 -1.46 44.79
N ARG A 9 39.22 -1.50 46.12
CA ARG A 9 38.31 -2.21 47.03
C ARG A 9 37.87 -1.28 48.13
N LYS A 10 36.57 -1.34 48.46
CA LYS A 10 35.99 -0.60 49.58
C LYS A 10 35.08 -1.54 50.38
N ASN A 11 35.32 -1.63 51.69
CA ASN A 11 34.42 -2.38 52.54
C ASN A 11 33.16 -1.58 52.84
N TYR A 12 32.01 -2.22 52.72
CA TYR A 12 30.72 -1.67 53.04
C TYR A 12 29.86 -2.75 53.70
N ASP A 13 29.43 -2.46 54.93
CA ASP A 13 28.74 -3.44 55.77
C ASP A 13 29.60 -4.74 55.87
N ASN A 14 29.06 -5.91 55.69
CA ASN A 14 29.79 -7.19 55.75
C ASN A 14 30.31 -7.66 54.36
N ALA A 15 30.35 -6.79 53.34
CA ALA A 15 30.81 -7.12 52.01
C ALA A 15 31.92 -6.20 51.50
N THR A 16 32.69 -6.67 50.54
CA THR A 16 33.69 -5.86 49.83
C THR A 16 33.16 -5.48 48.45
N ILE A 17 33.05 -4.19 48.21
CA ILE A 17 32.75 -3.66 46.88
C ILE A 17 34.06 -3.48 46.12
N ILE A 18 34.17 -4.09 44.97
CA ILE A 18 35.32 -4.02 44.07
C ILE A 18 34.97 -3.12 42.89
N ASN A 19 35.82 -2.13 42.63
CA ASN A 19 35.71 -1.33 41.38
C ASN A 19 36.76 -1.80 40.39
N ALA A 20 36.36 -2.15 39.22
CA ALA A 20 37.22 -2.46 38.08
C ALA A 20 37.04 -1.38 36.99
N LYS A 21 38.14 -0.64 36.73
CA LYS A 21 38.15 0.47 35.78
C LYS A 21 39.18 0.24 34.68
N SER A 22 38.77 0.42 33.42
CA SER A 22 39.61 0.44 32.23
C SER A 22 39.24 1.63 31.36
N SER A 23 39.96 1.90 30.28
CA SER A 23 39.65 3.00 29.36
C SER A 23 38.25 2.83 28.77
N GLY A 24 37.26 3.60 29.27
CA GLY A 24 35.88 3.61 28.83
C GLY A 24 34.91 2.66 29.57
N LEU A 25 35.38 1.84 30.50
CA LEU A 25 34.54 0.94 31.31
C LEU A 25 34.82 1.14 32.79
N ASN A 26 33.78 1.26 33.60
CA ASN A 26 33.87 1.41 35.04
C ASN A 26 32.76 0.59 35.70
N PHE A 27 33.10 -0.50 36.37
CA PHE A 27 32.13 -1.37 37.05
C PHE A 27 32.45 -1.54 38.52
N TYR A 28 31.39 -1.53 39.31
CA TYR A 28 31.40 -1.88 40.71
C TYR A 28 30.73 -3.24 40.88
N PHE A 29 31.32 -4.13 41.66
CA PHE A 29 30.72 -5.42 41.96
C PHE A 29 31.00 -5.86 43.39
N ALA A 30 30.09 -6.67 43.92
CA ALA A 30 30.20 -7.29 45.23
C ALA A 30 29.57 -8.68 45.24
N CYS A 31 29.99 -9.52 46.17
CA CYS A 31 29.34 -10.79 46.46
C CYS A 31 28.86 -10.77 47.92
N ALA A 32 27.62 -11.06 48.16
CA ALA A 32 27.01 -11.22 49.45
C ALA A 32 25.82 -12.18 49.40
N ASN A 33 25.64 -13.05 50.40
CA ASN A 33 24.52 -13.99 50.49
C ASN A 33 24.34 -14.83 49.22
N ASP A 34 25.44 -15.34 48.63
CA ASP A 34 25.49 -16.10 47.37
C ASP A 34 24.99 -15.35 46.13
N ILE A 35 24.83 -14.02 46.22
CA ILE A 35 24.42 -13.16 45.12
C ILE A 35 25.61 -12.35 44.62
N PHE A 36 25.90 -12.43 43.31
CA PHE A 36 26.84 -11.55 42.62
C PHE A 36 26.10 -10.30 42.11
N MET A 37 26.56 -9.12 42.48
CA MET A 37 26.01 -7.83 42.16
C MET A 37 26.99 -7.05 41.28
N VAL A 38 26.54 -6.42 40.22
CA VAL A 38 27.36 -5.57 39.35
C VAL A 38 26.56 -4.34 38.87
N SER A 39 27.23 -3.18 38.87
CA SER A 39 26.67 -1.91 38.39
C SER A 39 27.78 -0.98 37.90
N GLU A 40 27.44 -0.06 36.99
CA GLU A 40 28.31 1.08 36.65
C GLU A 40 28.30 2.17 37.72
N GLU A 41 27.31 2.15 38.63
CA GLU A 41 27.13 3.11 39.69
C GLU A 41 27.40 2.49 41.07
N PHE A 42 28.33 3.08 41.80
CA PHE A 42 28.74 2.60 43.14
C PHE A 42 27.57 2.56 44.14
N ILE A 43 26.73 3.60 44.13
CA ILE A 43 25.60 3.73 45.05
C ILE A 43 24.58 2.60 44.90
N LEU A 44 24.42 2.05 43.70
CA LEU A 44 23.48 0.95 43.44
C LEU A 44 23.98 -0.36 44.10
N ILE A 45 25.30 -0.58 44.19
CA ILE A 45 25.86 -1.73 44.90
C ILE A 45 25.69 -1.55 46.44
N GLU A 46 25.93 -0.35 46.96
CA GLU A 46 25.67 -0.07 48.37
C GLU A 46 24.19 -0.27 48.74
N GLU A 47 23.28 0.19 47.90
CA GLU A 47 21.84 0.00 48.11
C GLU A 47 21.43 -1.47 48.01
N ALA A 48 21.94 -2.21 47.03
CA ALA A 48 21.69 -3.64 46.88
C ALA A 48 22.18 -4.44 48.14
N LEU A 49 23.38 -4.15 48.64
CA LEU A 49 23.89 -4.74 49.85
C LEU A 49 23.04 -4.42 51.08
N ARG A 50 22.58 -3.17 51.23
CA ARG A 50 21.69 -2.76 52.30
C ARG A 50 20.34 -3.46 52.22
N GLN A 51 19.80 -3.59 51.00
CA GLN A 51 18.51 -4.24 50.75
C GLN A 51 18.57 -5.76 50.95
N SER A 52 19.73 -6.40 50.74
CA SER A 52 19.86 -7.85 50.96
C SER A 52 19.59 -8.28 52.41
N ASN A 53 19.74 -7.34 53.37
CA ASN A 53 19.48 -7.53 54.78
C ASN A 53 18.15 -6.94 55.26
N SER A 54 17.29 -6.46 54.37
CA SER A 54 16.02 -5.80 54.69
C SER A 54 14.81 -6.53 54.07
N VAL A 55 13.64 -5.91 54.18
CA VAL A 55 12.40 -6.41 53.56
C VAL A 55 12.62 -6.55 52.04
N ASN A 56 12.58 -7.78 51.55
CA ASN A 56 12.82 -8.08 50.14
C ASN A 56 11.53 -8.03 49.29
N LEU A 57 11.70 -8.17 47.99
CA LEU A 57 10.55 -8.10 47.02
C LEU A 57 9.51 -9.20 47.26
N LEU A 58 9.91 -10.37 47.82
CA LEU A 58 8.98 -11.47 48.13
C LEU A 58 8.03 -11.13 49.26
N SER A 59 8.27 -10.07 50.05
CA SER A 59 7.30 -9.57 51.03
C SER A 59 6.13 -8.80 50.38
N ASN A 60 6.28 -8.38 49.11
CA ASN A 60 5.18 -7.78 48.36
C ASN A 60 4.20 -8.88 47.90
N LYS A 61 2.96 -8.79 48.37
CA LYS A 61 1.93 -9.81 48.13
C LYS A 61 1.65 -10.00 46.65
N GLU A 62 1.50 -8.91 45.90
CA GLU A 62 1.18 -8.97 44.48
C GLU A 62 2.38 -9.54 43.66
N PHE A 63 3.61 -9.20 44.03
CA PHE A 63 4.78 -9.80 43.39
C PHE A 63 4.86 -11.31 43.70
N THR A 64 4.62 -11.71 44.93
CA THR A 64 4.66 -13.11 45.32
C THR A 64 3.59 -13.95 44.61
N GLU A 65 2.44 -13.37 44.32
CA GLU A 65 1.39 -14.05 43.55
C GLU A 65 1.87 -14.35 42.12
N VAL A 66 2.48 -13.39 41.43
CA VAL A 66 3.00 -13.62 40.05
C VAL A 66 4.31 -14.44 40.09
N TYR A 67 5.12 -14.35 41.15
CA TYR A 67 6.30 -15.16 41.29
C TYR A 67 6.01 -16.68 41.36
N LYS A 68 4.86 -17.07 41.87
CA LYS A 68 4.40 -18.46 41.90
C LYS A 68 3.97 -19.03 40.55
N THR A 69 3.85 -18.20 39.54
CA THR A 69 3.40 -18.64 38.19
C THR A 69 4.55 -18.90 37.23
N ILE A 70 5.81 -18.70 37.66
CA ILE A 70 7.01 -18.91 36.83
C ILE A 70 7.08 -20.35 36.30
N GLU A 71 7.55 -20.47 35.07
CA GLU A 71 7.93 -21.75 34.47
C GLU A 71 9.44 -21.93 34.58
N GLU A 72 9.87 -22.93 35.34
CA GLU A 72 11.32 -23.19 35.62
C GLU A 72 12.11 -23.54 34.36
N THR A 73 11.46 -24.01 33.31
CA THR A 73 12.08 -24.38 32.02
C THR A 73 12.15 -23.23 31.03
N ALA A 74 11.65 -22.05 31.38
CA ALA A 74 11.69 -20.88 30.55
C ALA A 74 13.14 -20.38 30.35
N LEU A 75 13.43 -19.75 29.20
CA LEU A 75 14.73 -19.12 28.94
C LEU A 75 15.01 -17.96 29.92
N ALA A 76 13.95 -17.26 30.30
CA ALA A 76 13.98 -16.19 31.30
C ALA A 76 12.56 -15.94 31.82
N ASN A 77 12.46 -15.57 33.09
CA ASN A 77 11.23 -15.07 33.70
C ASN A 77 11.34 -13.55 33.83
N ILE A 78 10.40 -12.82 33.25
CA ILE A 78 10.41 -11.36 33.16
C ILE A 78 9.33 -10.79 34.08
N PHE A 79 9.72 -10.06 35.09
CA PHE A 79 8.82 -9.40 36.03
C PHE A 79 8.63 -7.93 35.65
N ILE A 80 7.39 -7.48 35.49
CA ILE A 80 7.03 -6.12 35.11
C ILE A 80 6.29 -5.45 36.25
N ASN A 81 6.93 -4.42 36.83
CA ASN A 81 6.23 -3.48 37.70
C ASN A 81 5.55 -2.40 36.83
N HIS A 82 4.22 -2.40 36.78
CA HIS A 82 3.48 -1.48 35.92
C HIS A 82 3.61 -0.01 36.34
N GLN A 83 3.87 0.28 37.62
CA GLN A 83 4.04 1.67 38.07
C GLN A 83 5.35 2.30 37.55
N THR A 84 6.41 1.50 37.39
CA THR A 84 7.73 1.99 36.99
C THR A 84 8.07 1.77 35.53
N ILE A 85 7.50 0.75 34.86
CA ILE A 85 7.83 0.41 33.47
C ILE A 85 7.60 1.57 32.50
N SER A 86 6.60 2.42 32.75
CA SER A 86 6.32 3.60 31.93
C SER A 86 7.48 4.61 31.90
N GLN A 87 8.23 4.73 33.01
CA GLN A 87 9.42 5.60 33.09
C GLN A 87 10.56 5.04 32.23
N VAL A 88 10.76 3.73 32.26
CA VAL A 88 11.76 3.04 31.43
C VAL A 88 11.41 3.20 29.94
N LEU A 89 10.19 2.87 29.54
CA LEU A 89 9.75 2.97 28.16
C LEU A 89 9.78 4.40 27.62
N SER A 90 9.54 5.41 28.48
CA SER A 90 9.60 6.83 28.09
C SER A 90 10.96 7.28 27.58
N LYS A 91 12.04 6.54 27.93
CA LYS A 91 13.39 6.81 27.45
C LYS A 91 13.57 6.48 25.95
N PHE A 92 12.74 5.61 25.39
CA PHE A 92 12.85 5.11 24.01
C PHE A 92 11.84 5.72 23.04
N VAL A 93 10.68 6.16 23.53
CA VAL A 93 9.59 6.63 22.67
C VAL A 93 9.63 8.14 22.44
N ALA A 94 8.97 8.57 21.34
CA ALA A 94 8.75 9.97 21.03
C ALA A 94 7.90 10.69 22.11
N PRO A 95 8.09 12.01 22.31
CA PRO A 95 7.37 12.76 23.36
C PRO A 95 5.85 12.62 23.29
N GLU A 96 5.29 12.56 22.07
CA GLU A 96 3.86 12.45 21.81
C GLU A 96 3.27 11.13 22.34
N ILE A 97 4.06 10.06 22.38
CA ILE A 97 3.64 8.74 22.84
C ILE A 97 3.70 8.61 24.38
N ARG A 98 4.48 9.46 25.06
CA ARG A 98 4.67 9.37 26.52
C ARG A 98 3.37 9.42 27.31
N LYS A 99 2.39 10.26 26.87
CA LYS A 99 1.07 10.33 27.53
C LYS A 99 0.33 8.99 27.49
N THR A 100 0.52 8.20 26.43
CA THR A 100 -0.05 6.86 26.33
C THR A 100 0.63 5.88 27.26
N LEU A 101 1.95 6.00 27.45
CA LEU A 101 2.71 5.12 28.35
C LEU A 101 2.34 5.30 29.83
N THR A 102 1.99 6.52 30.27
CA THR A 102 1.59 6.73 31.69
C THR A 102 0.37 5.91 32.09
N GLN A 103 -0.42 5.44 31.12
CA GLN A 103 -1.59 4.60 31.38
C GLN A 103 -1.22 3.15 31.70
N ILE A 104 -0.05 2.70 31.25
CA ILE A 104 0.45 1.37 31.57
C ILE A 104 0.57 1.19 33.10
N ALA A 105 0.86 2.27 33.82
CA ALA A 105 0.92 2.25 35.28
C ALA A 105 -0.42 1.87 35.94
N SER A 106 -1.54 2.13 35.27
CA SER A 106 -2.87 1.75 35.79
C SER A 106 -3.39 0.41 35.28
N TYR A 107 -2.61 -0.25 34.44
CA TYR A 107 -3.03 -1.50 33.77
C TYR A 107 -3.17 -2.65 34.77
N SER A 108 -2.10 -2.92 35.51
CA SER A 108 -1.97 -3.96 36.54
C SER A 108 -1.00 -3.46 37.63
N ASN A 109 -0.72 -4.26 38.64
CA ASN A 109 0.34 -3.99 39.60
C ASN A 109 1.66 -4.67 39.17
N TRP A 110 1.60 -5.99 39.04
CA TRP A 110 2.71 -6.82 38.62
C TRP A 110 2.25 -7.78 37.52
N SER A 111 3.16 -8.04 36.59
CA SER A 111 3.05 -9.14 35.63
C SER A 111 4.33 -9.95 35.67
N GLU A 112 4.21 -11.23 35.49
CA GLU A 112 5.28 -12.18 35.23
C GLU A 112 5.05 -12.75 33.82
N LEU A 113 6.14 -12.90 33.04
CA LEU A 113 6.10 -13.45 31.69
C LEU A 113 7.30 -14.36 31.45
N ASP A 114 7.05 -15.60 31.12
CA ASP A 114 8.02 -16.61 30.74
C ASP A 114 8.42 -16.48 29.28
N LEU A 115 9.71 -16.27 29.02
CA LEU A 115 10.26 -16.18 27.67
C LEU A 115 10.59 -17.57 27.13
N SER A 116 10.05 -17.89 25.97
CA SER A 116 10.42 -19.05 25.17
C SER A 116 10.82 -18.66 23.75
N ALA A 117 11.82 -19.36 23.18
CA ALA A 117 12.26 -19.18 21.81
C ALA A 117 12.10 -20.49 21.02
N LYS A 118 11.41 -20.40 19.90
CA LYS A 118 11.26 -21.46 18.91
C LYS A 118 11.94 -21.04 17.60
N THR A 119 12.14 -21.97 16.69
CA THR A 119 12.74 -21.67 15.37
C THR A 119 12.03 -20.55 14.62
N THR A 120 10.71 -20.43 14.80
CA THR A 120 9.82 -19.51 14.07
C THR A 120 9.14 -18.47 14.97
N SER A 121 9.42 -18.43 16.27
CA SER A 121 8.78 -17.46 17.17
C SER A 121 9.57 -17.19 18.45
N LEU A 122 9.39 -15.97 18.98
CA LEU A 122 9.65 -15.61 20.37
C LEU A 122 8.30 -15.41 21.05
N GLU A 123 8.12 -16.06 22.20
CA GLU A 123 6.85 -16.03 22.93
C GLU A 123 7.09 -15.65 24.38
N LEU A 124 6.19 -14.83 24.91
CA LEU A 124 6.13 -14.44 26.31
C LEU A 124 4.74 -14.84 26.82
N GLU A 125 4.66 -15.79 27.75
CA GLU A 125 3.42 -16.22 28.37
C GLU A 125 3.52 -16.07 29.89
N GLY A 126 2.41 -15.70 30.53
CA GLY A 126 2.39 -15.55 31.99
C GLY A 126 1.16 -14.84 32.50
N TYR A 127 1.26 -14.22 33.67
CA TYR A 127 0.10 -13.70 34.38
C TYR A 127 0.30 -12.27 34.89
N SER A 128 -0.82 -11.54 34.93
CA SER A 128 -0.92 -10.23 35.59
C SER A 128 -1.85 -10.32 36.79
N VAL A 129 -1.47 -9.66 37.89
CA VAL A 129 -2.26 -9.57 39.12
C VAL A 129 -2.77 -8.15 39.30
N THR A 130 -4.06 -8.05 39.65
CA THR A 130 -4.72 -6.77 39.96
C THR A 130 -5.23 -6.76 41.38
N LYS A 131 -5.21 -5.60 42.05
CA LYS A 131 -5.87 -5.41 43.34
C LYS A 131 -7.38 -5.57 43.23
N ASP A 132 -8.03 -5.97 44.31
CA ASP A 132 -9.50 -6.05 44.38
C ASP A 132 -10.18 -4.67 44.30
N SER A 133 -9.43 -3.58 44.50
CA SER A 133 -9.89 -2.21 44.27
C SER A 133 -10.09 -1.94 42.77
N SER A 134 -11.00 -1.08 42.41
CA SER A 134 -11.28 -0.66 41.01
C SER A 134 -10.16 0.15 40.35
N ASP A 135 -8.95 0.14 40.95
CA ASP A 135 -7.85 1.02 40.54
C ASP A 135 -7.07 0.55 39.30
N ASN A 136 -7.19 -0.72 38.94
CA ASN A 136 -6.51 -1.28 37.76
C ASN A 136 -7.47 -1.45 36.59
N TYR A 137 -7.00 -1.09 35.39
CA TYR A 137 -7.81 -1.20 34.15
C TYR A 137 -8.25 -2.64 33.88
N LEU A 138 -7.40 -3.64 34.14
CA LEU A 138 -7.74 -5.05 33.90
C LEU A 138 -8.91 -5.55 34.74
N ASN A 139 -9.25 -4.88 35.85
CA ASN A 139 -10.42 -5.25 36.66
C ASN A 139 -11.76 -5.12 35.91
N ILE A 140 -11.82 -4.31 34.84
CA ILE A 140 -13.00 -4.16 33.98
C ILE A 140 -13.40 -5.50 33.34
N PHE A 141 -12.42 -6.40 33.18
CA PHE A 141 -12.64 -7.71 32.54
C PHE A 141 -12.99 -8.84 33.49
N ARG A 142 -12.97 -8.65 34.81
CA ARG A 142 -13.14 -9.75 35.78
C ARG A 142 -14.40 -10.62 35.60
N ASN A 143 -15.49 -10.07 35.09
CA ASN A 143 -16.73 -10.77 34.86
C ASN A 143 -17.01 -11.05 33.37
N GLN A 144 -15.94 -10.97 32.57
CA GLN A 144 -16.01 -11.17 31.13
C GLN A 144 -15.42 -12.53 30.75
N GLU A 145 -16.18 -13.59 30.78
CA GLU A 145 -15.71 -14.86 30.23
C GLU A 145 -15.29 -14.67 28.76
N ALA A 146 -14.10 -15.17 28.46
CA ALA A 146 -13.54 -15.08 27.13
C ALA A 146 -14.36 -15.88 26.09
N GLN A 147 -14.69 -15.27 24.97
CA GLN A 147 -15.49 -15.85 23.89
C GLN A 147 -14.62 -16.17 22.67
N LYS A 148 -15.10 -17.07 21.79
CA LYS A 148 -14.43 -17.33 20.52
C LYS A 148 -14.49 -16.07 19.63
N MET A 149 -13.35 -15.65 19.10
CA MET A 149 -13.27 -14.51 18.20
C MET A 149 -13.77 -14.90 16.80
N THR A 150 -14.55 -14.00 16.17
CA THR A 150 -15.10 -14.17 14.81
C THR A 150 -15.05 -12.88 14.00
N ILE A 151 -14.62 -11.76 14.62
CA ILE A 151 -14.61 -10.43 14.01
C ILE A 151 -13.58 -10.31 12.87
N GLU A 152 -12.60 -11.22 12.79
CA GLU A 152 -11.62 -11.32 11.70
C GLU A 152 -12.26 -11.48 10.32
N LYS A 153 -13.51 -11.94 10.26
CA LYS A 153 -14.32 -12.00 9.01
C LYS A 153 -14.66 -10.62 8.47
N ALA A 154 -14.67 -9.60 9.32
CA ALA A 154 -14.94 -8.22 8.96
C ALA A 154 -13.67 -7.35 8.91
N ILE A 155 -12.47 -7.91 9.07
CA ILE A 155 -11.20 -7.16 9.07
C ILE A 155 -10.44 -7.46 7.78
N PRO A 156 -10.12 -6.44 6.94
CA PRO A 156 -9.35 -6.62 5.70
C PRO A 156 -7.92 -7.13 5.92
N THR A 157 -7.40 -7.96 5.01
CA THR A 157 -6.00 -8.42 5.00
C THR A 157 -4.99 -7.27 4.86
N SER A 158 -5.43 -6.13 4.29
CA SER A 158 -4.61 -4.91 4.15
C SER A 158 -4.38 -4.17 5.46
N SER A 159 -5.03 -4.56 6.57
CA SER A 159 -4.83 -3.94 7.88
C SER A 159 -3.38 -3.98 8.33
N SER A 160 -2.89 -2.87 8.88
CA SER A 160 -1.55 -2.79 9.46
C SER A 160 -1.52 -3.38 10.86
N TYR A 161 -2.53 -3.06 11.64
CA TYR A 161 -2.83 -3.70 12.93
C TYR A 161 -4.31 -3.54 13.26
N PHE A 162 -4.79 -4.34 14.18
CA PHE A 162 -6.08 -4.16 14.81
C PHE A 162 -6.04 -4.51 16.29
N ILE A 163 -6.99 -3.95 17.03
CA ILE A 163 -7.25 -4.24 18.44
C ILE A 163 -8.69 -4.71 18.55
N ALA A 164 -8.93 -5.83 19.18
CA ALA A 164 -10.28 -6.34 19.41
C ALA A 164 -10.55 -6.59 20.89
N LEU A 165 -11.77 -6.29 21.33
CA LEU A 165 -12.35 -6.75 22.58
C LEU A 165 -13.38 -7.82 22.27
N ASN A 166 -13.33 -8.89 23.04
CA ASN A 166 -14.21 -10.03 22.95
C ASN A 166 -14.84 -10.25 24.32
N LEU A 167 -16.08 -9.86 24.45
CA LEU A 167 -16.79 -9.67 25.70
C LEU A 167 -17.94 -10.66 25.82
N LYS A 168 -18.20 -11.18 27.03
CA LYS A 168 -19.41 -11.93 27.29
C LYS A 168 -20.63 -11.02 27.35
N ASN A 169 -20.47 -9.85 27.93
CA ASN A 169 -21.56 -8.88 28.12
C ASN A 169 -21.00 -7.45 27.90
N THR A 170 -21.30 -6.89 26.74
CA THR A 170 -20.86 -5.54 26.36
C THR A 170 -21.46 -4.45 27.23
N GLY A 171 -22.72 -4.60 27.67
CA GLY A 171 -23.36 -3.65 28.57
C GLY A 171 -22.65 -3.58 29.93
N LEU A 172 -22.35 -4.73 30.52
CA LEU A 172 -21.60 -4.82 31.78
C LEU A 172 -20.21 -4.20 31.64
N TYR A 173 -19.50 -4.46 30.51
CA TYR A 173 -18.19 -3.85 30.26
C TYR A 173 -18.27 -2.32 30.25
N ILE A 174 -19.26 -1.74 29.55
CA ILE A 174 -19.46 -0.27 29.46
C ILE A 174 -19.70 0.31 30.85
N ASP A 175 -20.50 -0.34 31.70
CA ASP A 175 -20.78 0.11 33.06
C ASP A 175 -19.53 0.05 33.95
N GLN A 176 -18.78 -1.04 33.88
CA GLN A 176 -17.51 -1.20 34.63
C GLN A 176 -16.45 -0.19 34.15
N TYR A 177 -16.39 0.10 32.84
CA TYR A 177 -15.49 1.11 32.30
C TYR A 177 -15.87 2.51 32.77
N GLU A 178 -17.16 2.83 32.82
CA GLU A 178 -17.66 4.10 33.38
C GLU A 178 -17.24 4.24 34.85
N GLN A 179 -17.44 3.20 35.65
CA GLN A 179 -17.06 3.20 37.06
C GLN A 179 -15.55 3.41 37.23
N TYR A 180 -14.73 2.72 36.42
CA TYR A 180 -13.27 2.91 36.41
C TYR A 180 -12.89 4.38 36.10
N LEU A 181 -13.51 4.99 35.09
CA LEU A 181 -13.26 6.40 34.77
C LEU A 181 -13.64 7.36 35.89
N ARG A 182 -14.74 7.09 36.60
CA ARG A 182 -15.16 7.87 37.78
C ARG A 182 -14.14 7.78 38.91
N THR A 183 -13.67 6.56 39.21
CA THR A 183 -12.64 6.34 40.22
C THR A 183 -11.31 7.06 39.88
N LYS A 184 -10.94 7.10 38.60
CA LYS A 184 -9.72 7.78 38.12
C LYS A 184 -9.89 9.29 37.89
N GLY A 185 -11.07 9.86 38.11
CA GLY A 185 -11.35 11.27 37.83
C GLY A 185 -11.35 11.66 36.35
N ASN A 186 -11.42 10.68 35.45
CA ASN A 186 -11.35 10.86 33.99
C ASN A 186 -12.73 10.73 33.30
N TYR A 187 -13.82 10.82 34.04
CA TYR A 187 -15.18 10.60 33.50
C TYR A 187 -15.69 11.77 32.65
N TYR A 188 -15.32 13.01 32.97
CA TYR A 188 -15.86 14.22 32.37
C TYR A 188 -15.73 14.28 30.81
N PRO A 189 -14.59 13.97 30.19
CA PRO A 189 -14.49 13.95 28.73
C PRO A 189 -15.45 12.96 28.06
N ARG A 190 -15.65 11.79 28.65
CA ARG A 190 -16.63 10.79 28.18
C ARG A 190 -18.05 11.34 28.24
N GLU A 191 -18.43 11.93 29.37
CA GLU A 191 -19.75 12.52 29.58
C GLU A 191 -20.04 13.60 28.54
N MET A 192 -19.12 14.50 28.29
CA MET A 192 -19.26 15.55 27.28
C MET A 192 -19.46 14.99 25.86
N ASN A 193 -18.72 13.98 25.46
CA ASN A 193 -18.89 13.33 24.16
C ASN A 193 -20.28 12.70 24.02
N LEU A 194 -20.77 12.01 25.06
CA LEU A 194 -22.10 11.37 25.06
C LEU A 194 -23.21 12.42 25.02
N LEU A 195 -23.08 13.53 25.76
CA LEU A 195 -24.03 14.65 25.75
C LEU A 195 -24.06 15.35 24.39
N GLU A 196 -22.92 15.57 23.77
CA GLU A 196 -22.83 16.16 22.42
C GLU A 196 -23.55 15.28 21.39
N PHE A 197 -23.31 13.96 21.43
CA PHE A 197 -24.03 13.02 20.57
C PHE A 197 -25.55 13.07 20.80
N LYS A 198 -25.99 13.04 22.07
CA LYS A 198 -27.40 13.12 22.42
C LYS A 198 -28.04 14.42 21.94
N LYS A 199 -27.33 15.55 22.07
CA LYS A 199 -27.78 16.86 21.57
C LYS A 199 -27.98 16.86 20.06
N LYS A 200 -27.08 16.22 19.31
CA LYS A 200 -27.14 16.17 17.84
C LYS A 200 -28.19 15.19 17.31
N THR A 201 -28.38 14.05 17.98
CA THR A 201 -29.15 12.91 17.44
C THR A 201 -30.42 12.61 18.24
N ASN A 202 -30.66 13.33 19.31
CA ASN A 202 -31.74 13.03 20.30
C ASN A 202 -31.70 11.56 20.79
N THR A 203 -30.51 10.93 20.79
CA THR A 203 -30.30 9.52 21.12
C THR A 203 -29.24 9.38 22.20
N ASP A 204 -29.49 8.56 23.21
CA ASP A 204 -28.49 8.18 24.20
C ASP A 204 -27.55 7.14 23.59
N ALA A 205 -26.28 7.51 23.40
CA ALA A 205 -25.30 6.67 22.73
C ALA A 205 -24.97 5.41 23.54
N ALA A 206 -24.84 5.52 24.87
CA ALA A 206 -24.49 4.36 25.70
C ALA A 206 -25.62 3.33 25.67
N ARG A 207 -26.87 3.78 25.75
CA ARG A 207 -28.05 2.91 25.63
C ARG A 207 -28.16 2.30 24.24
N LEU A 208 -28.01 3.13 23.17
CA LEU A 208 -28.05 2.64 21.80
C LEU A 208 -27.03 1.50 21.58
N ILE A 209 -25.78 1.73 22.02
CA ILE A 209 -24.71 0.74 21.84
C ILE A 209 -24.97 -0.53 22.65
N LYS A 210 -25.45 -0.43 23.91
CA LYS A 210 -25.84 -1.61 24.70
C LYS A 210 -26.94 -2.43 24.03
N ASP A 211 -27.86 -1.77 23.32
CA ASP A 211 -28.98 -2.41 22.63
C ASP A 211 -28.57 -3.13 21.35
N ILE A 212 -27.58 -2.62 20.60
CA ILE A 212 -27.26 -3.13 19.26
C ILE A 212 -25.96 -3.93 19.19
N VAL A 213 -25.01 -3.72 20.10
CA VAL A 213 -23.67 -4.33 20.06
C VAL A 213 -23.68 -5.71 20.67
N GLY A 214 -23.19 -6.68 19.91
CA GLY A 214 -22.95 -8.05 20.36
C GLY A 214 -21.70 -8.17 21.23
N ASN A 215 -20.99 -9.25 21.03
CA ASN A 215 -19.88 -9.64 21.91
C ASN A 215 -18.51 -9.11 21.47
N GLN A 216 -18.41 -8.55 20.28
CA GLN A 216 -17.10 -8.20 19.70
C GLN A 216 -17.06 -6.81 19.10
N VAL A 217 -15.98 -6.09 19.42
CA VAL A 217 -15.67 -4.80 18.81
C VAL A 217 -14.20 -4.77 18.42
N ALA A 218 -13.85 -4.05 17.33
CA ALA A 218 -12.47 -3.88 16.91
C ALA A 218 -12.18 -2.48 16.40
N GLY A 219 -11.00 -1.99 16.73
CA GLY A 219 -10.36 -0.85 16.05
C GLY A 219 -9.42 -1.38 14.97
N VAL A 220 -9.61 -0.97 13.73
CA VAL A 220 -8.84 -1.43 12.57
C VAL A 220 -8.10 -0.26 11.95
N TYR A 221 -6.80 -0.44 11.72
CA TYR A 221 -5.90 0.60 11.25
C TYR A 221 -5.25 0.16 9.94
N MET A 222 -5.56 0.87 8.85
CA MET A 222 -5.15 0.49 7.50
C MET A 222 -4.21 1.52 6.88
N ASN A 223 -3.26 1.04 6.05
CA ASN A 223 -2.40 1.90 5.22
C ASN A 223 -1.70 3.02 5.99
N ILE A 224 -1.18 2.70 7.17
CA ILE A 224 -0.47 3.63 8.04
C ILE A 224 0.83 4.07 7.36
N ASN A 225 1.10 5.37 7.33
CA ASN A 225 2.34 5.92 6.80
C ASN A 225 2.79 7.16 7.59
N LYS A 226 4.05 7.58 7.41
CA LYS A 226 4.66 8.71 8.11
C LYS A 226 3.93 10.04 7.86
N SER A 227 3.42 10.27 6.64
CA SER A 227 2.74 11.52 6.26
C SER A 227 1.33 11.62 6.85
N ASN A 228 0.64 10.48 7.02
CA ASN A 228 -0.71 10.39 7.55
C ASN A 228 -0.86 9.21 8.51
N PRO A 229 -0.22 9.25 9.69
CA PRO A 229 -0.22 8.12 10.62
C PRO A 229 -1.60 7.88 11.27
N PHE A 230 -2.55 8.81 11.09
CA PHE A 230 -3.83 8.83 11.77
C PHE A 230 -5.05 8.74 10.84
N GLN A 231 -4.86 8.49 9.54
CA GLN A 231 -5.94 8.27 8.58
C GLN A 231 -6.30 6.78 8.44
N ASN A 232 -7.48 6.51 7.86
CA ASN A 232 -8.00 5.15 7.62
C ASN A 232 -8.12 4.31 8.91
N ARG A 233 -8.75 4.90 9.91
CA ARG A 233 -9.12 4.25 11.16
C ARG A 233 -10.59 3.86 11.13
N PHE A 234 -10.85 2.60 11.45
CA PHE A 234 -12.20 2.06 11.43
C PHE A 234 -12.54 1.47 12.79
N PHE A 235 -13.80 1.61 13.17
CA PHE A 235 -14.38 0.92 14.30
C PHE A 235 -15.39 -0.10 13.79
N VAL A 236 -15.19 -1.34 14.12
CA VAL A 236 -16.01 -2.48 13.69
C VAL A 236 -16.71 -3.08 14.89
N VAL A 237 -18.00 -3.32 14.75
CA VAL A 237 -18.86 -3.81 15.81
C VAL A 237 -19.66 -5.01 15.31
N GLU A 238 -19.65 -6.10 16.04
CA GLU A 238 -20.60 -7.20 15.81
C GLU A 238 -21.99 -6.79 16.35
N LEU A 239 -23.03 -6.99 15.56
CA LEU A 239 -24.39 -6.63 15.92
C LEU A 239 -25.17 -7.83 16.51
N ILE A 240 -26.01 -7.58 17.50
CA ILE A 240 -26.97 -8.58 18.03
C ILE A 240 -27.98 -8.91 16.93
N ASN A 241 -28.56 -7.88 16.31
CA ASN A 241 -29.52 -7.98 15.21
C ASN A 241 -29.33 -6.81 14.23
N SER A 242 -29.03 -7.14 12.97
CA SER A 242 -28.75 -6.12 11.95
C SER A 242 -29.98 -5.29 11.57
N SER A 243 -31.20 -5.87 11.61
CA SER A 243 -32.42 -5.15 11.26
C SER A 243 -32.80 -4.14 12.34
N ASP A 244 -32.74 -4.53 13.61
CA ASP A 244 -33.00 -3.65 14.77
C ASP A 244 -31.95 -2.50 14.83
N ALA A 245 -30.67 -2.85 14.62
CA ALA A 245 -29.59 -1.86 14.54
C ALA A 245 -29.82 -0.86 13.42
N LYS A 246 -30.25 -1.31 12.24
CA LYS A 246 -30.57 -0.43 11.10
C LYS A 246 -31.68 0.55 11.44
N GLU A 247 -32.77 0.09 12.08
CA GLU A 247 -33.88 0.94 12.48
C GLU A 247 -33.43 2.04 13.47
N LYS A 248 -32.73 1.63 14.55
CA LYS A 248 -32.26 2.56 15.59
C LYS A 248 -31.24 3.58 15.06
N LEU A 249 -30.30 3.13 14.22
CA LEU A 249 -29.30 4.00 13.59
C LEU A 249 -29.95 4.94 12.57
N SER A 250 -30.92 4.49 11.78
CA SER A 250 -31.65 5.34 10.83
C SER A 250 -32.42 6.47 11.53
N LYS A 251 -32.98 6.18 12.72
CA LYS A 251 -33.60 7.22 13.56
C LYS A 251 -32.58 8.26 14.01
N ALA A 252 -31.41 7.86 14.49
CA ALA A 252 -30.34 8.78 14.88
C ALA A 252 -29.85 9.63 13.71
N VAL A 253 -29.71 9.07 12.49
CA VAL A 253 -29.36 9.80 11.26
C VAL A 253 -30.45 10.83 10.91
N SER A 254 -31.72 10.45 10.99
CA SER A 254 -32.85 11.35 10.70
C SER A 254 -32.89 12.55 11.65
N GLU A 255 -32.69 12.32 12.94
CA GLU A 255 -32.64 13.39 13.97
C GLU A 255 -31.39 14.28 13.76
N TYR A 256 -30.23 13.69 13.44
CA TYR A 256 -29.03 14.45 13.10
C TYR A 256 -29.26 15.37 11.89
N SER A 257 -29.94 14.86 10.86
CA SER A 257 -30.27 15.64 9.66
C SER A 257 -31.21 16.82 9.95
N ARG A 258 -32.19 16.61 10.86
CA ARG A 258 -33.12 17.69 11.27
C ARG A 258 -32.44 18.78 12.08
N ASN A 259 -31.49 18.41 12.94
CA ASN A 259 -30.80 19.33 13.85
C ASN A 259 -29.60 20.07 13.21
N GLY A 260 -29.17 19.64 12.02
CA GLY A 260 -28.03 20.21 11.28
C GLY A 260 -28.42 21.41 10.43
N LYS A 261 -27.64 22.50 10.51
CA LYS A 261 -27.80 23.70 9.65
C LYS A 261 -27.27 23.55 8.22
N SER A 262 -26.79 22.38 7.83
CA SER A 262 -26.12 22.16 6.54
C SER A 262 -27.04 21.47 5.53
N GLY A 263 -27.74 22.26 4.72
CA GLY A 263 -28.60 21.80 3.63
C GLY A 263 -27.89 21.23 2.39
N GLU A 264 -26.56 21.05 2.42
CA GLU A 264 -25.80 20.67 1.22
C GLU A 264 -25.07 19.32 1.30
N GLU A 265 -24.97 18.67 2.47
CA GLU A 265 -24.23 17.43 2.58
C GLU A 265 -25.13 16.19 2.49
N LYS A 266 -24.80 15.33 1.54
CA LYS A 266 -25.54 14.09 1.29
C LYS A 266 -25.39 13.13 2.47
N MET A 267 -26.48 12.87 3.19
CA MET A 267 -26.52 11.98 4.36
C MET A 267 -26.40 10.49 4.00
N LEU A 268 -26.69 10.11 2.75
CA LEU A 268 -26.63 8.77 2.23
C LEU A 268 -25.83 8.75 0.93
N ASN A 269 -24.82 7.87 0.87
CA ASN A 269 -24.03 7.61 -0.32
C ASN A 269 -24.22 6.15 -0.73
N GLU A 270 -24.78 5.91 -1.88
CA GLU A 270 -24.84 4.57 -2.47
C GLU A 270 -23.50 4.23 -3.10
N TYR A 271 -23.01 3.02 -2.82
CA TYR A 271 -21.79 2.48 -3.38
C TYR A 271 -22.01 1.08 -3.94
N ALA A 272 -21.93 0.96 -5.26
CA ALA A 272 -22.04 -0.30 -5.96
C ALA A 272 -20.66 -0.95 -6.16
N ILE A 273 -20.57 -2.26 -5.97
CA ILE A 273 -19.39 -3.07 -6.25
C ILE A 273 -19.77 -4.11 -7.30
N GLY A 274 -19.40 -3.85 -8.57
CA GLY A 274 -19.88 -4.61 -9.73
C GLY A 274 -21.40 -4.46 -9.90
N SER A 275 -22.01 -5.37 -10.67
CA SER A 275 -23.45 -5.33 -10.97
C SER A 275 -24.36 -5.93 -9.89
N LYS A 276 -23.79 -6.58 -8.84
CA LYS A 276 -24.56 -7.44 -7.91
C LYS A 276 -24.62 -6.98 -6.46
N LYS A 277 -23.76 -6.08 -6.01
CA LYS A 277 -23.71 -5.63 -4.61
C LYS A 277 -23.73 -4.12 -4.53
N SER A 278 -24.68 -3.56 -3.78
CA SER A 278 -24.70 -2.13 -3.43
C SER A 278 -24.77 -1.97 -1.91
N PHE A 279 -24.13 -0.91 -1.42
CA PHE A 279 -24.06 -0.59 -0.01
C PHE A 279 -24.50 0.85 0.22
N ASN A 280 -25.24 1.07 1.28
CA ASN A 280 -25.65 2.38 1.75
C ASN A 280 -24.68 2.85 2.83
N ILE A 281 -23.86 3.84 2.53
CA ILE A 281 -22.91 4.47 3.45
C ILE A 281 -23.59 5.73 4.00
N TYR A 282 -23.88 5.71 5.29
CA TYR A 282 -24.54 6.81 5.99
C TYR A 282 -23.51 7.75 6.60
N ARG A 283 -23.81 9.05 6.60
CA ARG A 283 -23.04 10.04 7.32
C ARG A 283 -23.65 10.28 8.70
N LEU A 284 -22.85 10.04 9.73
CA LEU A 284 -23.18 10.38 11.11
C LEU A 284 -21.87 10.62 11.86
N PRO A 285 -21.50 11.89 12.13
CA PRO A 285 -20.28 12.20 12.87
C PRO A 285 -20.36 11.69 14.31
N ILE A 286 -19.60 10.63 14.59
CA ILE A 286 -19.54 9.95 15.90
C ILE A 286 -18.11 10.07 16.45
N ALA A 287 -17.63 11.32 16.52
CA ALA A 287 -16.27 11.59 17.01
C ALA A 287 -16.07 11.03 18.43
N ASN A 288 -14.92 10.39 18.64
CA ASN A 288 -14.46 9.83 19.93
C ASN A 288 -15.43 8.83 20.62
N MET A 289 -16.47 8.37 19.93
CA MET A 289 -17.46 7.48 20.54
C MET A 289 -16.87 6.11 20.89
N ALA A 290 -16.01 5.58 20.05
CA ALA A 290 -15.30 4.31 20.29
C ALA A 290 -14.46 4.39 21.58
N GLU A 291 -13.67 5.46 21.76
CA GLU A 291 -12.88 5.69 22.98
C GLU A 291 -13.78 5.89 24.19
N SER A 292 -14.85 6.68 24.06
CA SER A 292 -15.78 7.00 25.17
C SER A 292 -16.48 5.78 25.75
N LEU A 293 -16.73 4.76 24.92
CA LEU A 293 -17.49 3.58 25.32
C LEU A 293 -16.61 2.34 25.58
N PHE A 294 -15.50 2.20 24.85
CA PHE A 294 -14.68 0.98 24.88
C PHE A 294 -13.23 1.24 25.34
N GLY A 295 -12.86 2.47 25.60
CA GLY A 295 -11.58 2.80 26.19
C GLY A 295 -10.54 3.28 25.20
N ARG A 296 -9.41 3.71 25.75
CA ARG A 296 -8.34 4.40 25.04
C ARG A 296 -7.63 3.56 23.98
N ALA A 297 -7.76 2.24 24.00
CA ALA A 297 -7.30 1.37 22.92
C ALA A 297 -7.91 1.75 21.56
N PHE A 298 -9.06 2.44 21.57
CA PHE A 298 -9.79 2.93 20.40
C PHE A 298 -9.65 4.45 20.19
N SER A 299 -8.67 5.06 20.84
CA SER A 299 -8.42 6.51 20.76
C SER A 299 -8.10 6.94 19.34
N GLY A 300 -8.60 8.14 18.98
CA GLY A 300 -8.36 8.75 17.68
C GLY A 300 -9.15 8.15 16.53
N ILE A 301 -10.10 7.25 16.76
CA ILE A 301 -11.06 6.82 15.75
C ILE A 301 -12.21 7.84 15.70
N ASN A 302 -12.13 8.78 14.74
CA ASN A 302 -13.10 9.84 14.53
C ASN A 302 -14.05 9.48 13.39
N ALA A 303 -14.96 8.55 13.64
CA ALA A 303 -15.90 8.07 12.64
C ALA A 303 -16.83 9.19 12.15
N GLN A 304 -16.92 9.37 10.83
CA GLN A 304 -17.80 10.29 10.11
C GLN A 304 -18.88 9.55 9.33
N TYR A 305 -18.61 8.31 8.98
CA TYR A 305 -19.45 7.47 8.15
C TYR A 305 -19.62 6.10 8.79
N PHE A 306 -20.76 5.46 8.50
CA PHE A 306 -20.96 4.06 8.84
C PHE A 306 -21.69 3.30 7.73
N VAL A 307 -21.53 1.99 7.73
CA VAL A 307 -22.21 1.04 6.86
C VAL A 307 -22.57 -0.22 7.64
N LEU A 308 -23.67 -0.84 7.28
CA LEU A 308 -24.05 -2.17 7.75
C LEU A 308 -23.59 -3.20 6.70
N TYR A 309 -22.75 -4.13 7.13
CA TYR A 309 -22.24 -5.23 6.31
C TYR A 309 -22.52 -6.56 7.03
N GLU A 310 -23.45 -7.34 6.50
CA GLU A 310 -23.92 -8.57 7.14
C GLU A 310 -24.35 -8.34 8.61
N LYS A 311 -23.63 -8.95 9.56
CA LYS A 311 -23.86 -8.76 11.00
C LYS A 311 -22.91 -7.73 11.64
N TYR A 312 -22.25 -6.91 10.85
CA TYR A 312 -21.27 -5.93 11.35
C TYR A 312 -21.71 -4.50 11.04
N LEU A 313 -21.49 -3.62 12.00
CA LEU A 313 -21.47 -2.16 11.81
C LEU A 313 -20.01 -1.72 11.63
N ILE A 314 -19.71 -1.07 10.52
CA ILE A 314 -18.39 -0.57 10.22
C ILE A 314 -18.45 0.95 10.16
N CYS A 315 -17.68 1.60 11.02
CA CYS A 315 -17.59 3.06 11.11
C CYS A 315 -16.19 3.52 10.68
N GLY A 316 -16.08 4.60 9.92
CA GLY A 316 -14.80 5.12 9.43
C GLY A 316 -14.77 6.63 9.32
N ASP A 317 -13.58 7.18 9.17
CA ASP A 317 -13.30 8.62 9.20
C ASP A 317 -13.55 9.33 7.86
N ASN A 318 -13.49 8.60 6.73
CA ASN A 318 -13.63 9.18 5.40
C ASN A 318 -14.30 8.23 4.41
N LEU A 319 -14.97 8.80 3.40
CA LEU A 319 -15.75 8.04 2.42
C LEU A 319 -14.86 7.18 1.49
N PRO A 320 -13.71 7.63 0.95
CA PRO A 320 -12.82 6.79 0.16
C PRO A 320 -12.32 5.57 0.93
N GLY A 321 -11.91 5.75 2.19
CA GLY A 321 -11.50 4.66 3.07
C GLY A 321 -12.61 3.63 3.30
N MET A 322 -13.86 4.08 3.53
CA MET A 322 -15.02 3.21 3.66
C MET A 322 -15.26 2.37 2.41
N LYS A 323 -15.15 2.97 1.22
CA LYS A 323 -15.31 2.26 -0.06
C LYS A 323 -14.22 1.21 -0.26
N ASN A 324 -12.95 1.54 0.02
CA ASN A 324 -11.84 0.59 -0.04
C ASN A 324 -11.99 -0.56 0.96
N TYR A 325 -12.48 -0.26 2.17
CA TYR A 325 -12.79 -1.28 3.17
C TYR A 325 -13.83 -2.27 2.65
N LEU A 326 -14.97 -1.76 2.17
CA LEU A 326 -16.06 -2.56 1.60
C LEU A 326 -15.61 -3.39 0.40
N GLN A 327 -14.77 -2.82 -0.48
CA GLN A 327 -14.19 -3.53 -1.61
C GLN A 327 -13.39 -4.76 -1.16
N SER A 328 -12.59 -4.60 -0.10
CA SER A 328 -11.82 -5.71 0.47
C SER A 328 -12.72 -6.82 1.01
N LEU A 329 -13.76 -6.46 1.75
CA LEU A 329 -14.73 -7.43 2.27
C LEU A 329 -15.50 -8.15 1.16
N ALA A 330 -15.99 -7.39 0.17
CA ALA A 330 -16.76 -7.95 -0.95
C ALA A 330 -15.94 -8.89 -1.83
N SER A 331 -14.62 -8.69 -1.90
CA SER A 331 -13.69 -9.59 -2.60
C SER A 331 -13.18 -10.75 -1.75
N GLY A 332 -13.67 -10.91 -0.51
CA GLY A 332 -13.24 -11.99 0.40
C GLY A 332 -11.82 -11.82 0.97
N LYS A 333 -11.19 -10.65 0.79
CA LYS A 333 -9.84 -10.35 1.32
C LYS A 333 -9.93 -9.96 2.79
N THR A 334 -10.26 -10.92 3.65
CA THR A 334 -10.38 -10.75 5.10
C THR A 334 -9.35 -11.58 5.85
N LEU A 335 -9.05 -11.22 7.10
CA LEU A 335 -8.12 -11.98 7.94
C LEU A 335 -8.58 -13.42 8.16
N ALA A 336 -9.88 -13.70 8.13
CA ALA A 336 -10.40 -15.06 8.16
C ALA A 336 -9.91 -15.94 7.01
N ASN A 337 -9.54 -15.34 5.87
CA ASN A 337 -9.00 -16.03 4.69
C ASN A 337 -7.50 -15.81 4.49
N ASP A 338 -6.82 -15.14 5.42
CA ASP A 338 -5.40 -14.82 5.34
C ASP A 338 -4.54 -15.94 5.93
N SER A 339 -3.68 -16.55 5.11
CA SER A 339 -2.86 -17.69 5.53
C SER A 339 -1.88 -17.36 6.66
N ILE A 340 -1.29 -16.15 6.65
CA ILE A 340 -0.35 -15.71 7.68
C ILE A 340 -1.09 -15.54 9.03
N TYR A 341 -2.26 -14.91 8.99
CA TYR A 341 -3.10 -14.75 10.17
C TYR A 341 -3.57 -16.10 10.71
N GLN A 342 -4.01 -17.00 9.84
CA GLN A 342 -4.50 -18.33 10.24
C GLN A 342 -3.41 -19.20 10.87
N LEU A 343 -2.18 -19.15 10.34
CA LEU A 343 -1.04 -19.85 10.94
C LEU A 343 -0.74 -19.33 12.36
N ASN A 344 -0.75 -18.00 12.55
CA ASN A 344 -0.57 -17.41 13.87
C ASN A 344 -1.71 -17.78 14.84
N ASN A 345 -2.94 -17.84 14.35
CA ASN A 345 -4.11 -18.08 15.17
C ASN A 345 -4.23 -19.54 15.64
N LYS A 346 -3.66 -20.50 14.91
CA LYS A 346 -3.64 -21.92 15.33
C LYS A 346 -2.86 -22.14 16.62
N GLU A 347 -1.86 -21.32 16.88
CA GLU A 347 -1.01 -21.40 18.08
C GLU A 347 -1.42 -20.41 19.18
N SER A 348 -2.45 -19.57 18.92
CA SER A 348 -2.93 -18.56 19.86
C SER A 348 -3.99 -19.11 20.82
N GLN A 349 -4.28 -18.34 21.86
CA GLN A 349 -5.40 -18.66 22.74
C GLN A 349 -6.72 -18.60 21.96
N PRO A 350 -7.55 -19.62 21.99
CA PRO A 350 -8.77 -19.69 21.16
C PRO A 350 -9.84 -18.66 21.57
N LYS A 351 -9.76 -18.13 22.79
CA LYS A 351 -10.75 -17.24 23.39
C LYS A 351 -10.10 -16.09 24.17
N PRO A 352 -9.56 -15.07 23.51
CA PRO A 352 -9.03 -13.89 24.20
C PRO A 352 -10.15 -12.91 24.57
N ASN A 353 -10.04 -12.19 25.70
CA ASN A 353 -10.86 -11.01 25.97
C ASN A 353 -10.34 -9.77 25.22
N PHE A 354 -9.03 -9.71 25.04
CA PHE A 354 -8.35 -8.68 24.30
C PHE A 354 -7.38 -9.33 23.29
N TYR A 355 -7.35 -8.80 22.09
CA TYR A 355 -6.43 -9.23 21.06
C TYR A 355 -5.89 -8.02 20.26
N LEU A 356 -4.59 -7.84 20.30
CA LEU A 356 -3.85 -6.97 19.39
C LEU A 356 -3.10 -7.85 18.40
N TYR A 357 -3.25 -7.57 17.13
CA TYR A 357 -2.48 -8.19 16.05
C TYR A 357 -1.89 -7.12 15.15
N SER A 358 -0.64 -7.25 14.82
CA SER A 358 0.10 -6.30 14.01
C SER A 358 1.00 -7.03 12.99
N ARG A 359 1.06 -6.49 11.80
CA ARG A 359 2.06 -6.85 10.78
C ARG A 359 3.26 -5.94 10.93
N ILE A 360 4.36 -6.46 11.48
CA ILE A 360 5.55 -5.68 11.81
C ILE A 360 6.07 -4.87 10.62
N PRO A 361 6.23 -5.43 9.39
CA PRO A 361 6.71 -4.65 8.26
C PRO A 361 5.84 -3.42 7.94
N LYS A 362 4.51 -3.53 8.15
CA LYS A 362 3.59 -2.41 7.93
C LYS A 362 3.70 -1.34 9.03
N VAL A 363 3.82 -1.75 10.29
CA VAL A 363 3.91 -0.83 11.43
C VAL A 363 5.31 -0.22 11.56
N PHE A 364 6.34 -0.91 11.10
CA PHE A 364 7.72 -0.42 11.08
C PHE A 364 7.88 0.95 10.38
N ARG A 365 7.00 1.26 9.45
CA ARG A 365 6.93 2.58 8.78
C ARG A 365 6.65 3.75 9.72
N LEU A 366 6.13 3.46 10.93
CA LEU A 366 5.87 4.45 11.97
C LEU A 366 7.03 4.62 12.97
N LYS A 367 8.16 3.92 12.78
CA LYS A 367 9.26 3.95 13.75
C LYS A 367 9.70 5.38 14.13
N ASP A 368 9.77 6.28 13.13
CA ASP A 368 10.18 7.68 13.34
C ASP A 368 9.11 8.54 14.05
N VAL A 369 7.85 8.07 14.08
CA VAL A 369 6.76 8.71 14.81
C VAL A 369 6.62 8.16 16.22
N MET A 370 6.97 6.87 16.40
CA MET A 370 6.81 6.16 17.67
C MET A 370 8.03 6.27 18.59
N PHE A 371 9.22 6.32 18.03
CA PHE A 371 10.47 6.26 18.78
C PHE A 371 11.29 7.54 18.66
N LYS A 372 12.20 7.76 19.60
CA LYS A 372 13.20 8.83 19.51
C LYS A 372 14.12 8.63 18.31
N PRO A 373 14.74 9.70 17.77
CA PRO A 373 15.59 9.62 16.58
C PRO A 373 16.70 8.57 16.67
N GLU A 374 17.34 8.45 17.84
CA GLU A 374 18.46 7.49 18.05
C GLU A 374 17.95 6.05 17.94
N VAL A 375 16.80 5.76 18.54
CA VAL A 375 16.15 4.44 18.47
C VAL A 375 15.65 4.16 17.05
N GLY A 376 15.07 5.16 16.40
CA GLY A 376 14.64 5.08 14.99
C GLY A 376 15.80 4.75 14.04
N ALA A 377 16.97 5.36 14.26
CA ALA A 377 18.19 5.08 13.51
C ALA A 377 18.72 3.65 13.75
N MET A 378 18.74 3.21 15.00
CA MET A 378 19.12 1.83 15.37
C MET A 378 18.18 0.80 14.74
N LEU A 379 16.87 1.05 14.75
CA LEU A 379 15.89 0.20 14.09
C LEU A 379 16.09 0.18 12.57
N SER A 380 16.44 1.31 11.96
CA SER A 380 16.72 1.40 10.53
C SER A 380 17.97 0.62 10.11
N SER A 381 19.03 0.65 10.89
CA SER A 381 20.25 -0.12 10.60
C SER A 381 20.03 -1.65 10.69
N ASN A 382 18.99 -2.09 11.39
CA ASN A 382 18.61 -3.50 11.53
C ASN A 382 17.31 -3.87 10.80
N GLU A 383 16.88 -3.03 9.86
CA GLU A 383 15.58 -3.17 9.18
C GLU A 383 15.39 -4.54 8.53
N ASP A 384 16.42 -5.09 7.88
CA ASP A 384 16.34 -6.38 7.19
C ASP A 384 16.10 -7.56 8.14
N ILE A 385 16.58 -7.46 9.38
CA ILE A 385 16.32 -8.47 10.41
C ILE A 385 14.92 -8.26 10.99
N ILE A 386 14.57 -7.01 11.34
CA ILE A 386 13.29 -6.70 11.98
C ILE A 386 12.10 -7.06 11.08
N ARG A 387 12.20 -6.82 9.77
CA ARG A 387 11.14 -7.15 8.81
C ARG A 387 10.91 -8.66 8.64
N LYS A 388 11.87 -9.51 9.01
CA LYS A 388 11.67 -10.96 9.05
C LYS A 388 10.78 -11.40 10.21
N PHE A 389 10.56 -10.56 11.21
CA PHE A 389 9.46 -10.73 12.14
C PHE A 389 8.16 -10.31 11.45
N SER A 390 7.42 -11.28 10.96
CA SER A 390 6.22 -11.05 10.12
C SER A 390 5.08 -10.43 10.90
N THR A 391 4.87 -10.88 12.14
CA THR A 391 3.74 -10.45 12.97
C THR A 391 4.10 -10.35 14.45
N LEU A 392 3.40 -9.43 15.14
CA LEU A 392 3.31 -9.33 16.59
C LEU A 392 1.86 -9.55 16.99
N SER A 393 1.61 -10.42 17.95
CA SER A 393 0.30 -10.56 18.60
C SER A 393 0.45 -10.42 20.10
N TRP A 394 -0.53 -9.77 20.72
CA TRP A 394 -0.68 -9.72 22.17
C TRP A 394 -2.12 -10.03 22.53
N GLN A 395 -2.29 -10.99 23.44
CA GLN A 395 -3.58 -11.46 23.91
C GLN A 395 -3.62 -11.47 25.43
N PHE A 396 -4.79 -11.21 25.98
CA PHE A 396 -5.05 -11.60 27.35
C PHE A 396 -6.45 -12.21 27.51
N SER A 397 -6.58 -13.06 28.51
CA SER A 397 -7.86 -13.66 28.91
C SER A 397 -7.94 -13.72 30.43
N VAL A 398 -9.17 -13.51 30.93
CA VAL A 398 -9.45 -13.65 32.37
C VAL A 398 -9.38 -15.12 32.77
N SER A 399 -8.64 -15.42 33.84
CA SER A 399 -8.55 -16.74 34.48
C SER A 399 -8.66 -16.55 35.99
N ASP A 400 -9.86 -16.78 36.54
CA ASP A 400 -10.18 -16.56 37.94
C ASP A 400 -9.81 -15.16 38.44
N ARG A 401 -8.79 -15.05 39.32
CA ARG A 401 -8.29 -13.78 39.86
C ARG A 401 -7.13 -13.18 39.11
N MET A 402 -6.60 -13.88 38.11
CA MET A 402 -5.46 -13.45 37.32
C MET A 402 -5.85 -13.23 35.89
N ILE A 403 -5.04 -12.49 35.17
CA ILE A 403 -5.16 -12.28 33.75
C ILE A 403 -4.00 -13.00 33.07
N LYS A 404 -4.32 -14.04 32.29
CA LYS A 404 -3.32 -14.75 31.50
C LYS A 404 -2.97 -13.90 30.26
N ASN A 405 -1.66 -13.64 30.07
CA ASN A 405 -1.13 -12.91 28.92
C ASN A 405 -0.37 -13.84 28.00
N ARG A 406 -0.38 -13.53 26.72
CA ARG A 406 0.50 -14.12 25.71
C ARG A 406 0.88 -13.05 24.69
N LEU A 407 2.18 -12.84 24.53
CA LEU A 407 2.75 -12.02 23.47
C LEU A 407 3.61 -12.92 22.59
N ALA A 408 3.41 -12.86 21.27
CA ALA A 408 4.15 -13.68 20.32
C ALA A 408 4.66 -12.83 19.16
N LEU A 409 5.95 -13.00 18.85
CA LEU A 409 6.63 -12.48 17.67
C LEU A 409 6.91 -13.65 16.74
N LYS A 410 6.35 -13.63 15.53
CA LYS A 410 6.59 -14.67 14.53
C LYS A 410 7.72 -14.27 13.59
N TYR A 411 8.68 -15.18 13.43
CA TYR A 411 9.85 -15.02 12.59
C TYR A 411 9.75 -15.90 11.34
N ASP A 412 9.96 -15.29 10.16
CA ASP A 412 10.07 -15.98 8.88
C ASP A 412 11.32 -15.47 8.15
N PRO A 413 12.41 -16.27 8.06
CA PRO A 413 13.65 -15.85 7.40
C PRO A 413 13.45 -15.55 5.90
N ASN A 414 12.42 -16.14 5.28
CA ASN A 414 12.09 -15.99 3.86
C ASN A 414 11.00 -14.94 3.60
N PHE A 415 10.54 -14.25 4.66
CA PHE A 415 9.48 -13.27 4.53
C PHE A 415 9.86 -12.17 3.53
N LYS A 416 9.02 -12.02 2.51
CA LYS A 416 9.09 -10.93 1.53
C LYS A 416 7.82 -10.08 1.68
N GLU A 417 8.01 -8.81 1.98
CA GLU A 417 6.89 -7.87 2.01
C GLU A 417 6.44 -7.59 0.57
N GLU A 418 5.21 -7.96 0.24
CA GLU A 418 4.60 -7.54 -1.02
C GLU A 418 4.20 -6.06 -0.93
N PRO A 419 4.43 -5.24 -1.97
CA PRO A 419 3.92 -3.89 -2.04
C PRO A 419 2.42 -3.84 -1.80
N GLN A 420 1.98 -2.87 -1.00
CA GLN A 420 0.57 -2.75 -0.67
C GLN A 420 -0.24 -2.27 -1.86
N ALA A 421 -1.32 -2.98 -2.17
CA ALA A 421 -2.36 -2.44 -3.02
C ALA A 421 -3.03 -1.26 -2.30
N ILE A 422 -2.90 -0.05 -2.88
CA ILE A 422 -3.58 1.16 -2.40
C ILE A 422 -5.09 0.99 -2.57
N TRP A 423 -5.47 0.48 -3.76
CA TRP A 423 -6.83 0.10 -4.08
C TRP A 423 -6.85 -1.03 -5.11
N GLN A 424 -7.97 -1.72 -5.16
CA GLN A 424 -8.26 -2.76 -6.14
C GLN A 424 -9.68 -2.55 -6.64
N LEU A 425 -9.86 -2.73 -7.94
CA LEU A 425 -11.14 -2.53 -8.62
C LEU A 425 -11.43 -3.72 -9.51
N LYS A 426 -12.64 -4.28 -9.42
CA LYS A 426 -13.10 -5.29 -10.35
C LYS A 426 -13.73 -4.61 -11.57
N LEU A 427 -13.16 -4.85 -12.75
CA LEU A 427 -13.70 -4.43 -14.04
C LEU A 427 -14.74 -5.43 -14.53
N GLU A 428 -15.55 -5.05 -15.51
CA GLU A 428 -16.47 -5.96 -16.19
C GLU A 428 -15.72 -7.01 -17.03
N GLY A 429 -14.70 -6.57 -17.77
CA GLY A 429 -13.79 -7.42 -18.53
C GLY A 429 -12.35 -7.36 -18.01
N LYS A 430 -11.50 -8.23 -18.55
CA LYS A 430 -10.05 -8.18 -18.29
C LYS A 430 -9.43 -6.93 -18.93
N LEU A 431 -8.49 -6.29 -18.26
CA LEU A 431 -7.74 -5.18 -18.83
C LEU A 431 -7.09 -5.61 -20.17
N ALA A 432 -7.42 -4.95 -21.24
CA ALA A 432 -6.98 -5.30 -22.60
C ALA A 432 -5.61 -4.72 -22.94
N ARG A 433 -5.28 -3.54 -22.37
CA ARG A 433 -4.03 -2.81 -22.58
C ARG A 433 -3.58 -2.16 -21.29
N LYS A 434 -2.32 -1.68 -21.23
CA LYS A 434 -1.83 -0.84 -20.14
C LYS A 434 -2.76 0.37 -19.95
N ALA A 435 -2.96 0.78 -18.73
CA ALA A 435 -3.74 1.96 -18.39
C ALA A 435 -3.09 3.25 -18.95
N ALA A 436 -3.89 4.28 -19.22
CA ALA A 436 -3.41 5.60 -19.60
C ALA A 436 -3.54 6.57 -18.42
N LEU A 437 -2.43 7.24 -18.06
CA LEU A 437 -2.44 8.30 -17.05
C LEU A 437 -2.84 9.62 -17.71
N VAL A 438 -3.80 10.32 -17.12
CA VAL A 438 -4.34 11.58 -17.65
C VAL A 438 -4.44 12.65 -16.57
N LEU A 439 -4.25 13.91 -16.94
CA LEU A 439 -4.39 15.05 -16.02
C LEU A 439 -5.88 15.33 -15.75
N ASN A 440 -6.20 15.57 -14.50
CA ASN A 440 -7.51 16.06 -14.10
C ASN A 440 -7.55 17.59 -14.15
N HIS A 441 -8.06 18.17 -15.21
CA HIS A 441 -8.11 19.64 -15.36
C HIS A 441 -9.04 20.36 -14.36
N LYS A 442 -9.87 19.63 -13.61
CA LYS A 442 -10.68 20.20 -12.52
C LYS A 442 -9.98 20.21 -11.18
N ASP A 443 -8.87 19.45 -11.04
CA ASP A 443 -8.16 19.28 -9.78
C ASP A 443 -6.65 19.11 -10.03
N LEU A 444 -6.05 20.09 -10.74
CA LEU A 444 -4.61 20.12 -11.00
C LEU A 444 -3.79 20.28 -9.71
N PRO A 445 -2.65 19.59 -9.56
CA PRO A 445 -1.96 18.75 -10.56
C PRO A 445 -2.33 17.26 -10.49
N ASN A 446 -3.44 16.90 -9.85
CA ASN A 446 -3.85 15.50 -9.70
C ASN A 446 -4.18 14.85 -11.05
N ARG A 447 -3.90 13.55 -11.13
CA ARG A 447 -4.09 12.71 -12.31
C ARG A 447 -5.13 11.64 -12.05
N GLU A 448 -5.66 11.09 -13.14
CA GLU A 448 -6.64 10.02 -13.20
C GLU A 448 -6.13 8.93 -14.14
N VAL A 449 -6.81 7.80 -14.18
CA VAL A 449 -6.45 6.67 -15.02
C VAL A 449 -7.60 6.32 -15.93
N ILE A 450 -7.34 6.20 -17.23
CA ILE A 450 -8.29 5.60 -18.19
C ILE A 450 -7.86 4.17 -18.44
N VAL A 451 -8.79 3.26 -18.33
CA VAL A 451 -8.62 1.83 -18.63
C VAL A 451 -9.58 1.38 -19.71
N TYR A 452 -9.16 0.36 -20.43
CA TYR A 452 -9.94 -0.29 -21.47
C TYR A 452 -9.93 -1.80 -21.25
N ASP A 453 -11.10 -2.43 -21.21
CA ASP A 453 -11.24 -3.86 -20.99
C ASP A 453 -11.57 -4.63 -22.29
N ASN A 454 -11.47 -5.96 -22.25
CA ASN A 454 -11.71 -6.83 -23.40
C ASN A 454 -13.21 -7.02 -23.73
N GLN A 455 -14.11 -6.35 -23.01
CA GLN A 455 -15.53 -6.22 -23.35
C GLN A 455 -15.84 -4.86 -24.00
N ASN A 456 -14.79 -4.16 -24.41
CA ASN A 456 -14.85 -2.84 -25.04
C ASN A 456 -15.39 -1.71 -24.15
N ASN A 457 -15.25 -1.83 -22.83
CA ASN A 457 -15.58 -0.75 -21.92
C ASN A 457 -14.36 0.14 -21.67
N VAL A 458 -14.56 1.43 -21.80
CA VAL A 458 -13.61 2.47 -21.36
C VAL A 458 -14.11 3.05 -20.06
N SER A 459 -13.25 3.09 -19.05
CA SER A 459 -13.59 3.65 -17.74
C SER A 459 -12.56 4.69 -17.31
N LEU A 460 -13.02 5.80 -16.75
CA LEU A 460 -12.18 6.79 -16.06
C LEU A 460 -12.23 6.53 -14.57
N ILE A 461 -11.06 6.42 -13.95
CA ILE A 461 -10.87 6.07 -12.53
C ILE A 461 -10.03 7.15 -11.87
N ASN A 462 -10.50 7.67 -10.74
CA ASN A 462 -9.74 8.66 -9.98
C ASN A 462 -8.59 8.03 -9.14
N LYS A 463 -7.78 8.86 -8.53
CA LYS A 463 -6.62 8.44 -7.71
C LYS A 463 -7.01 7.56 -6.52
N GLU A 464 -8.24 7.65 -6.03
CA GLU A 464 -8.79 6.82 -4.95
C GLU A 464 -9.34 5.47 -5.42
N GLY A 465 -9.31 5.18 -6.73
CA GLY A 465 -9.82 3.94 -7.30
C GLY A 465 -11.33 3.94 -7.57
N LEU A 466 -11.97 5.12 -7.61
CA LEU A 466 -13.39 5.25 -7.91
C LEU A 466 -13.58 5.38 -9.42
N VAL A 467 -14.47 4.57 -9.99
CA VAL A 467 -14.94 4.72 -11.37
C VAL A 467 -15.83 5.95 -11.45
N LEU A 468 -15.41 6.93 -12.24
CA LEU A 468 -16.17 8.15 -12.47
C LEU A 468 -17.26 7.94 -13.53
N TRP A 469 -16.93 7.18 -14.57
CA TRP A 469 -17.85 6.73 -15.61
C TRP A 469 -17.27 5.52 -16.34
N THR A 470 -18.16 4.77 -16.99
CA THR A 470 -17.84 3.69 -17.94
C THR A 470 -18.68 3.88 -19.18
N MET A 471 -18.09 3.72 -20.35
CA MET A 471 -18.78 3.70 -21.63
C MET A 471 -18.34 2.50 -22.46
N ASN A 472 -19.27 1.87 -23.15
CA ASN A 472 -18.98 0.81 -24.10
C ASN A 472 -18.68 1.41 -25.48
N ILE A 473 -17.58 0.98 -26.10
CA ILE A 473 -17.12 1.41 -27.42
C ILE A 473 -17.38 0.29 -28.43
N PRO A 474 -18.11 0.54 -29.52
CA PRO A 474 -18.25 -0.46 -30.58
C PRO A 474 -16.92 -0.79 -31.25
N GLY A 475 -16.34 -1.94 -30.92
CA GLY A 475 -15.09 -2.44 -31.47
C GLY A 475 -13.86 -2.17 -30.59
N GLU A 476 -12.81 -2.92 -30.89
CA GLU A 476 -11.54 -2.85 -30.14
C GLU A 476 -10.82 -1.51 -30.38
N ILE A 477 -10.29 -0.90 -29.31
CA ILE A 477 -9.42 0.28 -29.40
C ILE A 477 -8.05 -0.15 -29.92
N MET A 478 -7.58 0.49 -30.99
CA MET A 478 -6.32 0.17 -31.65
C MET A 478 -5.13 1.04 -31.18
N SER A 479 -5.41 2.23 -30.64
CA SER A 479 -4.37 3.18 -30.22
C SER A 479 -4.20 3.23 -28.71
N ASP A 480 -3.11 3.84 -28.24
CA ASP A 480 -3.08 4.45 -26.91
C ASP A 480 -4.15 5.55 -26.82
N ILE A 481 -4.56 5.90 -25.59
CA ILE A 481 -5.49 7.00 -25.35
C ILE A 481 -4.67 8.27 -25.13
N HIS A 482 -4.81 9.23 -26.07
CA HIS A 482 -4.09 10.50 -26.02
C HIS A 482 -4.94 11.57 -25.36
N GLN A 483 -4.33 12.40 -24.51
CA GLN A 483 -4.99 13.57 -23.92
C GLN A 483 -4.63 14.82 -24.68
N ILE A 484 -5.63 15.61 -25.10
CA ILE A 484 -5.43 16.86 -25.85
C ILE A 484 -6.29 18.00 -25.28
N ASP A 485 -5.92 19.23 -25.58
CA ASP A 485 -6.74 20.42 -25.37
C ASP A 485 -7.26 20.91 -26.71
N LEU A 486 -8.29 20.25 -27.23
CA LEU A 486 -8.86 20.50 -28.56
C LEU A 486 -9.34 21.93 -28.73
N TYR A 487 -9.95 22.50 -27.69
CA TYR A 487 -10.56 23.83 -27.71
C TYR A 487 -9.63 24.94 -27.23
N GLN A 488 -8.36 24.62 -26.85
CA GLN A 488 -7.37 25.57 -26.35
C GLN A 488 -7.85 26.35 -25.11
N ASN A 489 -8.60 25.69 -24.24
CA ASN A 489 -9.23 26.31 -23.07
C ASN A 489 -8.85 25.62 -21.76
N ASN A 490 -7.80 24.78 -21.78
CA ASN A 490 -7.27 23.97 -20.66
C ASN A 490 -8.29 22.96 -20.12
N LYS A 491 -9.33 22.62 -20.88
CA LYS A 491 -10.21 21.49 -20.63
C LYS A 491 -9.85 20.36 -21.60
N PHE A 492 -9.44 19.23 -21.03
CA PHE A 492 -8.85 18.15 -21.82
C PHE A 492 -9.90 17.18 -22.35
N GLN A 493 -9.59 16.62 -23.52
CA GLN A 493 -10.33 15.57 -24.22
C GLN A 493 -9.41 14.37 -24.44
N TYR A 494 -10.01 13.21 -24.72
CA TYR A 494 -9.31 11.96 -24.96
C TYR A 494 -9.55 11.50 -26.38
N VAL A 495 -8.46 11.16 -27.08
CA VAL A 495 -8.44 10.75 -28.49
C VAL A 495 -7.96 9.31 -28.58
N PHE A 496 -8.69 8.49 -29.30
CA PHE A 496 -8.33 7.12 -29.66
C PHE A 496 -9.11 6.67 -30.90
N ASN A 497 -8.70 5.60 -31.54
CA ASN A 497 -9.45 5.01 -32.63
C ASN A 497 -9.75 3.53 -32.42
N THR A 498 -10.86 3.10 -33.00
CA THR A 498 -11.14 1.69 -33.30
C THR A 498 -10.80 1.39 -34.75
N LYS A 499 -11.05 0.17 -35.18
CA LYS A 499 -10.85 -0.23 -36.58
C LYS A 499 -11.67 0.62 -37.58
N THR A 500 -12.81 1.15 -37.14
CA THR A 500 -13.77 1.84 -38.02
C THR A 500 -13.98 3.32 -37.70
N GLN A 501 -13.57 3.77 -36.50
CA GLN A 501 -13.93 5.13 -36.08
C GLN A 501 -12.77 5.79 -35.28
N LEU A 502 -12.65 7.11 -35.46
CA LEU A 502 -11.82 7.98 -34.63
C LEU A 502 -12.70 8.69 -33.59
N TYR A 503 -12.36 8.52 -32.30
CA TYR A 503 -13.08 9.07 -31.16
C TYR A 503 -12.38 10.29 -30.59
N VAL A 504 -13.17 11.29 -30.22
CA VAL A 504 -12.77 12.34 -29.28
C VAL A 504 -13.89 12.44 -28.24
N ILE A 505 -13.55 12.25 -26.97
CA ILE A 505 -14.50 12.34 -25.85
C ILE A 505 -13.99 13.34 -24.80
N ASP A 506 -14.92 13.98 -24.08
CA ASP A 506 -14.55 14.87 -22.98
C ASP A 506 -14.25 14.07 -21.68
N ARG A 507 -13.82 14.77 -20.62
CA ARG A 507 -13.54 14.15 -19.33
C ARG A 507 -14.79 13.50 -18.67
N MET A 508 -15.97 13.85 -19.09
CA MET A 508 -17.22 13.26 -18.58
C MET A 508 -17.66 12.03 -19.40
N GLY A 509 -16.89 11.64 -20.43
CA GLY A 509 -17.23 10.56 -21.34
C GLY A 509 -18.19 10.97 -22.49
N ASN A 510 -18.51 12.27 -22.63
CA ASN A 510 -19.38 12.72 -23.70
C ASN A 510 -18.63 12.85 -25.02
N LYS A 511 -19.31 12.57 -26.13
CA LYS A 511 -18.78 12.77 -27.47
C LYS A 511 -18.54 14.26 -27.75
N VAL A 512 -17.45 14.59 -28.44
CA VAL A 512 -17.03 15.96 -28.71
C VAL A 512 -17.28 16.31 -30.18
N GLY A 513 -18.05 17.37 -30.44
CA GLY A 513 -18.33 17.86 -31.79
C GLY A 513 -18.95 16.78 -32.68
N LYS A 514 -18.32 16.51 -33.83
CA LYS A 514 -18.81 15.49 -34.80
C LYS A 514 -18.18 14.10 -34.60
N PHE A 515 -17.36 13.95 -33.55
CA PHE A 515 -16.80 12.62 -33.23
C PHE A 515 -17.83 11.73 -32.52
N PRO A 516 -17.77 10.39 -32.72
CA PRO A 516 -16.79 9.66 -33.52
C PRO A 516 -16.91 9.86 -35.02
N LEU A 517 -15.75 9.98 -35.67
CA LEU A 517 -15.65 10.10 -37.12
C LEU A 517 -15.48 8.71 -37.73
N THR A 518 -16.34 8.34 -38.69
CA THR A 518 -16.17 7.11 -39.47
C THR A 518 -14.98 7.24 -40.43
N LEU A 519 -14.07 6.25 -40.38
CA LEU A 519 -12.90 6.21 -41.24
C LEU A 519 -13.23 5.79 -42.65
N LYS A 520 -12.50 6.29 -43.64
CA LYS A 520 -12.72 5.96 -45.09
C LYS A 520 -12.26 4.53 -45.40
N SER A 521 -11.27 4.01 -44.72
CA SER A 521 -10.82 2.62 -44.78
C SER A 521 -10.69 2.11 -43.34
N MET A 522 -10.85 0.81 -43.13
CA MET A 522 -10.59 0.21 -41.82
C MET A 522 -9.17 0.52 -41.42
N ALA A 523 -8.98 0.98 -40.18
CA ALA A 523 -7.66 1.28 -39.67
C ALA A 523 -6.81 0.01 -39.53
N SER A 524 -5.57 0.06 -39.95
CA SER A 524 -4.56 -0.99 -39.75
C SER A 524 -3.65 -0.70 -38.54
N ASN A 525 -3.68 0.53 -37.99
CA ASN A 525 -2.88 0.93 -36.84
C ASN A 525 -3.64 1.84 -35.87
N GLY A 526 -3.02 2.14 -34.73
CA GLY A 526 -3.49 3.16 -33.80
C GLY A 526 -3.19 4.57 -34.31
N VAL A 527 -4.03 5.54 -33.92
CA VAL A 527 -3.88 6.95 -34.30
C VAL A 527 -2.56 7.51 -33.78
N MET A 528 -1.83 8.20 -34.65
CA MET A 528 -0.68 9.01 -34.32
C MET A 528 -1.13 10.46 -34.18
N LEU A 529 -0.78 11.08 -33.05
CA LEU A 529 -1.08 12.48 -32.73
C LEU A 529 0.17 13.35 -32.97
N VAL A 530 0.00 14.46 -33.68
CA VAL A 530 1.07 15.44 -33.91
C VAL A 530 0.59 16.85 -33.62
N ASP A 531 1.41 17.62 -32.90
CA ASP A 531 1.31 19.06 -32.72
C ASP A 531 2.63 19.69 -33.19
N TYR A 532 2.67 20.21 -34.42
CA TYR A 532 3.92 20.71 -35.03
C TYR A 532 4.49 21.94 -34.34
N GLY A 533 3.63 22.85 -33.96
CA GLY A 533 4.04 24.15 -33.40
C GLY A 533 3.93 24.22 -31.90
N LYS A 534 3.57 23.13 -31.20
CA LYS A 534 3.21 23.13 -29.78
C LYS A 534 2.11 24.16 -29.43
N ASN A 535 1.29 24.48 -30.44
CA ASN A 535 0.21 25.47 -30.38
C ASN A 535 -1.19 24.84 -30.33
N LYS A 536 -1.25 23.53 -30.09
CA LYS A 536 -2.50 22.74 -29.99
C LYS A 536 -3.28 22.66 -31.33
N GLU A 537 -2.60 22.85 -32.47
CA GLU A 537 -3.13 22.60 -33.80
C GLU A 537 -2.88 21.13 -34.19
N PHE A 538 -3.61 20.25 -33.52
CA PHE A 538 -3.41 18.80 -33.63
C PHE A 538 -3.70 18.26 -35.03
N ARG A 539 -2.91 17.27 -35.43
CA ARG A 539 -3.14 16.43 -36.60
C ARG A 539 -3.23 14.97 -36.16
N PHE A 540 -4.17 14.24 -36.75
CA PHE A 540 -4.36 12.82 -36.51
C PHE A 540 -4.00 12.05 -37.78
N PHE A 541 -3.10 11.04 -37.63
CA PHE A 541 -2.68 10.19 -38.75
C PHE A 541 -3.08 8.76 -38.46
N ILE A 542 -3.79 8.13 -39.39
CA ILE A 542 -4.27 6.75 -39.29
C ILE A 542 -3.98 6.06 -40.61
N ALA A 543 -3.31 4.90 -40.57
CA ALA A 543 -3.12 4.03 -41.70
C ALA A 543 -4.34 3.12 -41.89
N GLY A 544 -4.74 2.91 -43.12
CA GLY A 544 -5.85 2.06 -43.50
C GLY A 544 -5.43 0.70 -44.07
N GLU A 545 -6.33 -0.27 -44.08
CA GLU A 545 -6.14 -1.56 -44.73
C GLU A 545 -5.95 -1.44 -46.26
N ASP A 546 -6.32 -0.30 -46.84
CA ASP A 546 -6.00 0.07 -48.23
C ASP A 546 -4.56 0.58 -48.42
N LYS A 547 -3.71 0.42 -47.39
CA LYS A 547 -2.30 0.80 -47.38
C LYS A 547 -2.01 2.31 -47.49
N LYS A 548 -3.06 3.17 -47.37
CA LYS A 548 -2.93 4.62 -47.36
C LYS A 548 -2.85 5.16 -45.94
N ILE A 549 -2.25 6.34 -45.80
CA ILE A 549 -2.26 7.10 -44.53
C ILE A 549 -3.24 8.25 -44.70
N TYR A 550 -4.22 8.36 -43.79
CA TYR A 550 -5.14 9.45 -43.71
C TYR A 550 -4.73 10.46 -42.68
N ALA A 551 -4.62 11.71 -43.11
CA ALA A 551 -4.31 12.84 -42.25
C ALA A 551 -5.57 13.65 -41.96
N PHE A 552 -5.90 13.87 -40.70
CA PHE A 552 -7.05 14.69 -40.29
C PHE A 552 -6.58 15.89 -39.47
N ASP A 553 -7.26 17.01 -39.60
CA ASP A 553 -7.10 18.14 -38.69
C ASP A 553 -7.77 17.86 -37.33
N ARG A 554 -7.57 18.76 -36.35
CA ARG A 554 -8.16 18.62 -35.02
C ARG A 554 -9.69 18.54 -35.01
N TRP A 555 -10.36 18.99 -36.08
CA TRP A 555 -11.82 18.92 -36.24
C TRP A 555 -12.28 17.66 -37.01
N GLY A 556 -11.34 16.78 -37.37
CA GLY A 556 -11.59 15.56 -38.13
C GLY A 556 -11.88 15.79 -39.62
N LYS A 557 -11.48 16.93 -40.18
CA LYS A 557 -11.51 17.17 -41.63
C LYS A 557 -10.20 16.64 -42.23
N LEU A 558 -10.29 15.98 -43.38
CA LEU A 558 -9.11 15.54 -44.12
C LEU A 558 -8.22 16.72 -44.47
N VAL A 559 -6.94 16.57 -44.25
CA VAL A 559 -5.91 17.55 -44.58
C VAL A 559 -5.81 17.60 -46.13
N GLN A 560 -6.01 18.79 -46.68
CA GLN A 560 -5.82 19.00 -48.11
C GLN A 560 -4.31 18.88 -48.44
N ASN A 561 -3.99 18.42 -49.65
CA ASN A 561 -2.63 18.26 -50.15
C ASN A 561 -1.78 17.22 -49.41
N TRP A 562 -2.39 16.28 -48.72
CA TRP A 562 -1.69 15.10 -48.21
C TRP A 562 -1.45 14.13 -49.37
N THR A 563 -0.18 13.81 -49.66
CA THR A 563 0.22 13.21 -50.96
C THR A 563 0.88 11.83 -50.82
N PHE A 564 0.88 11.20 -49.64
CA PHE A 564 1.44 9.86 -49.49
C PHE A 564 0.72 8.85 -50.40
N GLY A 565 1.47 8.23 -51.30
CA GLY A 565 0.92 7.34 -52.32
C GLY A 565 0.44 5.98 -51.81
N GLY A 566 0.97 5.52 -50.71
CA GLY A 566 0.67 4.24 -50.08
C GLY A 566 1.94 3.47 -49.64
N SER A 567 1.77 2.51 -48.73
CA SER A 567 2.81 1.60 -48.30
C SER A 567 2.81 0.31 -49.12
N GLU A 568 3.89 -0.42 -49.08
CA GLU A 568 4.01 -1.69 -49.79
C GLU A 568 3.23 -2.81 -49.07
N THR A 569 3.32 -2.85 -47.75
CA THR A 569 2.54 -3.77 -46.88
C THR A 569 1.75 -2.94 -45.86
N LEU A 570 0.98 -3.60 -44.98
CA LEU A 570 0.17 -2.90 -43.98
C LEU A 570 1.06 -2.24 -42.92
N ILE A 571 0.73 -0.99 -42.56
CA ILE A 571 1.33 -0.26 -41.46
C ILE A 571 0.57 -0.63 -40.19
N ASN A 572 1.17 -1.48 -39.34
CA ASN A 572 0.51 -2.05 -38.16
C ASN A 572 0.86 -1.32 -36.85
N LYS A 573 1.79 -0.37 -36.87
CA LYS A 573 2.16 0.42 -35.71
C LYS A 573 1.91 1.91 -35.98
N PRO A 574 1.60 2.69 -34.94
CA PRO A 574 1.55 4.15 -35.08
C PRO A 574 2.88 4.68 -35.60
N GLY A 575 2.82 5.70 -36.46
CA GLY A 575 4.02 6.44 -36.84
C GLY A 575 4.52 7.32 -35.70
N MET A 576 5.66 7.97 -35.93
CA MET A 576 6.21 8.97 -35.00
C MET A 576 6.62 10.24 -35.76
N ARG A 577 6.59 11.37 -35.05
CA ARG A 577 7.20 12.62 -35.52
C ARG A 577 8.53 12.79 -34.82
N VAL A 578 9.57 13.07 -35.62
CA VAL A 578 10.90 13.42 -35.11
C VAL A 578 11.40 14.69 -35.76
N GLU A 579 12.16 15.49 -35.01
CA GLU A 579 12.81 16.68 -35.51
C GLU A 579 14.31 16.39 -35.68
N VAL A 580 14.82 16.63 -36.85
CA VAL A 580 16.25 16.45 -37.18
C VAL A 580 16.75 17.72 -37.84
N GLY A 581 17.58 18.47 -37.14
CA GLY A 581 17.91 19.84 -37.51
C GLY A 581 16.62 20.69 -37.60
N ASP A 582 16.46 21.41 -38.71
CA ASP A 582 15.26 22.24 -38.95
C ASP A 582 14.13 21.51 -39.66
N LYS A 583 14.22 20.18 -39.80
CA LYS A 583 13.28 19.38 -40.59
C LYS A 583 12.43 18.48 -39.70
N ASP A 584 11.10 18.49 -39.94
CA ASP A 584 10.22 17.47 -39.41
C ASP A 584 10.22 16.21 -40.29
N TYR A 585 10.28 15.08 -39.65
CA TYR A 585 10.06 13.78 -40.27
C TYR A 585 8.82 13.09 -39.63
N LEU A 586 7.88 12.72 -40.49
CA LEU A 586 6.82 11.79 -40.14
C LEU A 586 7.31 10.41 -40.55
N VAL A 587 7.61 9.59 -39.57
CA VAL A 587 8.18 8.26 -39.79
C VAL A 587 7.09 7.22 -39.62
N PHE A 588 6.84 6.47 -40.69
CA PHE A 588 5.96 5.30 -40.67
C PHE A 588 6.72 4.08 -41.11
N SER A 589 6.25 2.91 -40.77
CA SER A 589 6.90 1.69 -41.19
C SER A 589 5.88 0.58 -41.42
N ASP A 590 6.11 -0.18 -42.48
CA ASP A 590 5.45 -1.45 -42.72
C ASP A 590 6.39 -2.63 -42.42
N LYS A 591 6.12 -3.82 -42.95
CA LYS A 591 6.96 -5.00 -42.69
C LYS A 591 8.37 -4.88 -43.28
N LEU A 592 8.51 -4.21 -44.42
CA LEU A 592 9.76 -4.14 -45.18
C LEU A 592 10.40 -2.75 -45.15
N ASN A 593 9.59 -1.71 -45.21
CA ASN A 593 10.05 -0.33 -45.44
C ASN A 593 9.87 0.56 -44.24
N ILE A 594 10.74 1.55 -44.12
CA ILE A 594 10.59 2.71 -43.23
C ILE A 594 10.44 3.93 -44.13
N TYR A 595 9.37 4.68 -43.97
CA TYR A 595 9.03 5.84 -44.78
C TYR A 595 9.36 7.15 -44.06
N PHE A 596 10.22 7.94 -44.60
CA PHE A 596 10.51 9.31 -44.13
C PHE A 596 9.69 10.31 -44.94
N LEU A 597 8.68 10.91 -44.33
CA LEU A 597 7.76 11.83 -44.99
C LEU A 597 7.89 13.23 -44.40
N ASP A 598 7.60 14.24 -45.24
CA ASP A 598 7.44 15.62 -44.78
C ASP A 598 5.99 15.88 -44.25
N ARG A 599 5.70 17.11 -43.86
CA ARG A 599 4.40 17.54 -43.35
C ARG A 599 3.23 17.39 -44.35
N GLN A 600 3.54 17.24 -45.65
CA GLN A 600 2.60 17.05 -46.76
C GLN A 600 2.49 15.56 -47.15
N GLY A 601 3.23 14.68 -46.53
CA GLY A 601 3.25 13.25 -46.87
C GLY A 601 4.13 12.93 -48.10
N LYS A 602 4.95 13.87 -48.56
CA LYS A 602 5.90 13.63 -49.64
C LYS A 602 7.13 12.92 -49.07
N ALA A 603 7.63 11.92 -49.76
CA ALA A 603 8.87 11.24 -49.40
C ALA A 603 10.06 12.23 -49.37
N ARG A 604 10.82 12.17 -48.25
CA ARG A 604 12.10 12.89 -48.14
C ARG A 604 13.21 12.09 -48.82
N GLU A 605 14.29 12.75 -49.13
CA GLU A 605 15.54 12.11 -49.56
C GLU A 605 16.08 11.26 -48.38
N GLY A 606 16.93 10.24 -48.70
CA GLY A 606 17.53 9.40 -47.66
C GLY A 606 16.56 8.34 -47.10
N GLN A 607 15.72 7.76 -47.94
CA GLN A 607 14.90 6.58 -47.52
C GLN A 607 15.82 5.39 -47.21
N PRO A 608 15.65 4.71 -46.05
CA PRO A 608 16.44 3.53 -45.73
C PRO A 608 16.17 2.39 -46.71
N ALA A 609 17.17 1.55 -46.95
CA ALA A 609 16.99 0.32 -47.69
C ALA A 609 16.01 -0.64 -46.97
N PRO A 610 15.16 -1.36 -47.72
CA PRO A 610 14.21 -2.31 -47.13
C PRO A 610 14.90 -3.50 -46.45
N PHE A 611 14.32 -3.98 -45.37
CA PHE A 611 14.72 -5.22 -44.68
C PHE A 611 13.53 -5.89 -43.98
N ASP A 612 13.59 -7.19 -43.76
CA ASP A 612 12.50 -7.95 -43.11
C ASP A 612 12.45 -7.64 -41.62
N ARG A 613 11.67 -6.60 -41.26
CA ARG A 613 11.57 -6.08 -39.91
C ARG A 613 10.87 -7.06 -38.98
N SER A 614 11.27 -7.08 -37.71
CA SER A 614 10.51 -7.71 -36.64
C SER A 614 9.20 -6.97 -36.35
N ALA A 615 8.37 -7.55 -35.49
CA ALA A 615 7.14 -6.91 -35.02
C ALA A 615 7.38 -5.79 -33.99
N ASN A 616 8.62 -5.49 -33.62
CA ASN A 616 8.97 -4.48 -32.64
C ASN A 616 8.76 -3.05 -33.18
N PRO A 617 8.51 -2.06 -32.32
CA PRO A 617 8.43 -0.66 -32.72
C PRO A 617 9.79 -0.11 -33.19
N LEU A 618 9.76 1.07 -33.82
CA LEU A 618 10.95 1.89 -34.03
C LEU A 618 11.26 2.69 -32.76
N TYR A 619 12.53 2.87 -32.47
CA TYR A 619 13.01 3.74 -31.39
C TYR A 619 13.82 4.90 -31.97
N PHE A 620 13.52 6.11 -31.52
CA PHE A 620 14.26 7.30 -31.89
C PHE A 620 15.21 7.70 -30.76
N VAL A 621 16.48 7.84 -31.08
CA VAL A 621 17.52 8.27 -30.14
C VAL A 621 18.21 9.52 -30.74
N ASN A 622 18.37 10.54 -29.91
CA ASN A 622 19.06 11.75 -30.28
C ASN A 622 20.04 12.20 -29.18
N ASN A 623 21.28 11.81 -29.30
CA ASN A 623 22.39 12.21 -28.44
C ASN A 623 23.36 13.17 -29.17
N GLY A 624 22.82 14.04 -30.03
CA GLY A 624 23.59 14.89 -30.96
C GLY A 624 23.77 14.26 -32.36
N ASN A 625 23.49 12.97 -32.49
CA ASN A 625 23.46 12.22 -33.74
C ASN A 625 22.16 11.44 -33.87
N PRO A 626 21.07 12.01 -34.47
CA PRO A 626 19.75 11.39 -34.53
C PRO A 626 19.78 10.05 -35.27
N ARG A 627 19.23 9.02 -34.64
CA ARG A 627 19.16 7.65 -35.17
C ARG A 627 17.79 7.05 -34.92
N LEU A 628 17.35 6.16 -35.81
CA LEU A 628 16.27 5.24 -35.64
C LEU A 628 16.83 3.84 -35.43
N ILE A 629 16.29 3.14 -34.46
CA ILE A 629 16.72 1.78 -34.09
C ILE A 629 15.55 0.81 -34.25
N SER A 630 15.79 -0.30 -34.91
CA SER A 630 14.84 -1.39 -35.11
C SER A 630 15.56 -2.73 -35.09
N THR A 631 14.80 -3.84 -35.06
CA THR A 631 15.35 -5.18 -35.26
C THR A 631 14.71 -5.86 -36.46
N ASP A 632 15.46 -6.78 -37.08
CA ASP A 632 14.91 -7.70 -38.07
C ASP A 632 14.36 -9.01 -37.45
N GLN A 633 13.86 -9.93 -38.27
CA GLN A 633 13.31 -11.21 -37.81
C GLN A 633 14.35 -12.13 -37.12
N LEU A 634 15.63 -11.90 -37.31
CA LEU A 634 16.73 -12.63 -36.68
C LEU A 634 17.25 -11.96 -35.41
N GLY A 635 16.70 -10.77 -35.06
CA GLY A 635 17.13 -9.97 -33.91
C GLY A 635 18.38 -9.15 -34.15
N ARG A 636 18.86 -9.00 -35.40
CA ARG A 636 19.92 -8.07 -35.72
C ARG A 636 19.40 -6.65 -35.56
N ILE A 637 20.21 -5.77 -34.97
CA ILE A 637 19.86 -4.37 -34.68
C ILE A 637 20.23 -3.52 -35.87
N HIS A 638 19.25 -2.84 -36.48
CA HIS A 638 19.44 -1.88 -37.54
C HIS A 638 19.41 -0.47 -36.96
N ILE A 639 20.50 0.26 -37.05
CA ILE A 639 20.67 1.64 -36.61
C ILE A 639 20.73 2.53 -37.85
N LEU A 640 19.68 3.30 -38.07
CA LEU A 640 19.45 4.05 -39.30
C LEU A 640 19.64 5.53 -39.04
N ASP A 641 20.31 6.22 -39.97
CA ASP A 641 20.34 7.68 -39.96
C ASP A 641 19.27 8.28 -40.91
N PHE A 642 19.19 9.60 -40.96
CA PHE A 642 18.23 10.30 -41.81
C PHE A 642 18.79 10.64 -43.20
N ALA A 643 19.96 10.12 -43.56
CA ALA A 643 20.50 10.08 -44.89
C ALA A 643 20.25 8.73 -45.61
N GLY A 644 19.67 7.73 -44.87
CA GLY A 644 19.32 6.41 -45.37
C GLY A 644 20.41 5.35 -45.13
N GLU A 645 21.52 5.73 -44.48
CA GLU A 645 22.57 4.78 -44.12
C GLU A 645 22.19 3.93 -42.94
N ALA A 646 22.63 2.67 -42.95
CA ALA A 646 22.32 1.69 -41.91
C ALA A 646 23.60 1.04 -41.36
N GLU A 647 23.75 1.06 -40.04
CA GLU A 647 24.68 0.19 -39.31
C GLU A 647 23.91 -1.02 -38.81
N ILE A 648 24.42 -2.24 -39.00
CA ILE A 648 23.81 -3.48 -38.55
C ILE A 648 24.68 -4.12 -37.48
N LYS A 649 24.11 -4.38 -36.29
CA LYS A 649 24.79 -5.07 -35.18
C LYS A 649 24.16 -6.39 -34.90
N GLU A 650 24.98 -7.43 -34.80
CA GLU A 650 24.57 -8.76 -34.33
C GLU A 650 25.12 -8.98 -32.91
N VAL A 651 24.21 -9.00 -31.92
CA VAL A 651 24.57 -9.11 -30.50
C VAL A 651 24.24 -10.48 -29.92
N GLY A 652 23.51 -11.29 -30.67
CA GLY A 652 23.09 -12.64 -30.27
C GLY A 652 22.13 -13.24 -31.27
N LYS A 653 21.65 -14.47 -30.99
CA LYS A 653 20.61 -15.15 -31.78
C LYS A 653 19.30 -15.07 -31.05
N PHE A 654 18.25 -14.61 -31.72
CA PHE A 654 16.93 -14.43 -31.17
C PHE A 654 15.89 -15.07 -32.09
N SER A 655 14.75 -15.48 -31.49
CA SER A 655 13.60 -15.92 -32.26
C SER A 655 12.92 -14.78 -32.99
N SER A 656 12.13 -15.08 -34.03
CA SER A 656 11.34 -14.06 -34.71
C SER A 656 10.27 -13.40 -33.82
N ALA A 657 9.95 -14.02 -32.68
CA ALA A 657 9.00 -13.52 -31.67
C ALA A 657 9.64 -12.68 -30.58
N HIS A 658 10.96 -12.40 -30.65
CA HIS A 658 11.64 -11.60 -29.64
C HIS A 658 10.99 -10.22 -29.47
N ARG A 659 11.02 -9.72 -28.23
CA ARG A 659 10.65 -8.36 -27.89
C ARG A 659 11.92 -7.52 -27.74
N PHE A 660 11.86 -6.29 -28.18
CA PHE A 660 13.02 -5.40 -28.21
C PHE A 660 12.66 -4.01 -27.68
N VAL A 661 13.57 -3.42 -26.91
CA VAL A 661 13.53 -2.03 -26.46
C VAL A 661 14.93 -1.44 -26.59
N ALA A 662 15.03 -0.21 -27.09
CA ALA A 662 16.26 0.58 -27.08
C ALA A 662 16.02 1.83 -26.23
N GLU A 663 16.73 1.95 -25.09
CA GLU A 663 16.54 3.03 -24.11
C GLU A 663 17.85 3.27 -23.34
N ASP A 664 18.15 4.52 -23.03
CA ASP A 664 19.28 4.89 -22.18
C ASP A 664 18.98 4.58 -20.71
N LEU A 665 19.52 3.47 -20.20
CA LEU A 665 19.25 2.97 -18.85
C LEU A 665 20.14 3.60 -17.77
N ASP A 666 21.31 4.11 -18.15
CA ASP A 666 22.30 4.64 -17.21
C ASP A 666 22.48 6.17 -17.27
N GLY A 667 21.82 6.84 -18.22
CA GLY A 667 21.84 8.28 -18.38
C GLY A 667 23.10 8.81 -19.10
N ASN A 668 23.82 7.94 -19.83
CA ASN A 668 25.03 8.31 -20.54
C ASN A 668 24.79 8.90 -21.95
N GLY A 669 23.52 8.90 -22.39
CA GLY A 669 23.08 9.39 -23.71
C GLY A 669 23.13 8.34 -24.83
N SER A 670 23.63 7.14 -24.58
CA SER A 670 23.64 6.02 -25.51
C SER A 670 22.64 4.94 -25.09
N PRO A 671 21.85 4.37 -26.01
CA PRO A 671 20.83 3.41 -25.62
C PRO A 671 21.42 2.03 -25.33
N GLU A 672 20.97 1.38 -24.27
CA GLU A 672 21.08 -0.04 -24.09
C GLU A 672 20.03 -0.77 -24.93
N TYR A 673 20.35 -1.99 -25.34
CA TYR A 673 19.49 -2.87 -26.11
C TYR A 673 18.95 -3.98 -25.23
N ILE A 674 17.64 -3.97 -24.99
CA ILE A 674 16.92 -4.93 -24.14
C ILE A 674 16.20 -5.93 -25.03
N PHE A 675 16.59 -7.18 -24.96
CA PHE A 675 15.90 -8.28 -25.61
C PHE A 675 15.16 -9.13 -24.60
N ALA A 676 13.89 -9.41 -24.87
CA ALA A 676 13.12 -10.41 -24.18
C ALA A 676 12.71 -11.48 -25.17
N ASP A 677 13.24 -12.68 -25.01
CA ASP A 677 13.00 -13.80 -25.89
C ASP A 677 12.75 -15.06 -25.07
N GLU A 678 11.62 -15.73 -25.34
CA GLU A 678 11.13 -16.83 -24.51
C GLU A 678 11.12 -16.47 -23.01
N LYS A 679 11.99 -17.10 -22.21
CA LYS A 679 12.08 -16.93 -20.75
C LYS A 679 13.23 -16.02 -20.32
N LYS A 680 13.93 -15.40 -21.25
CA LYS A 680 15.15 -14.64 -20.98
C LYS A 680 15.00 -13.17 -21.28
N LEU A 681 15.50 -12.35 -20.39
CA LEU A 681 15.77 -10.92 -20.60
C LEU A 681 17.28 -10.74 -20.71
N THR A 682 17.75 -10.18 -21.81
CA THR A 682 19.18 -9.89 -22.02
C THR A 682 19.35 -8.41 -22.33
N ILE A 683 20.31 -7.77 -21.69
CA ILE A 683 20.63 -6.35 -21.90
C ILE A 683 22.05 -6.26 -22.46
N PHE A 684 22.20 -5.49 -23.54
CA PHE A 684 23.48 -5.20 -24.17
C PHE A 684 23.76 -3.70 -24.11
N SER A 685 25.04 -3.32 -24.04
CA SER A 685 25.46 -1.93 -24.21
C SER A 685 25.26 -1.44 -25.66
N ALA A 686 25.40 -0.16 -25.90
CA ALA A 686 25.37 0.43 -27.24
C ALA A 686 26.41 -0.21 -28.18
N GLU A 687 27.55 -0.68 -27.67
CA GLU A 687 28.62 -1.35 -28.44
C GLU A 687 28.31 -2.85 -28.68
N GLY A 688 27.23 -3.38 -28.10
CA GLY A 688 26.83 -4.79 -28.24
C GLY A 688 27.42 -5.74 -27.20
N LYS A 689 28.05 -5.23 -26.12
CA LYS A 689 28.54 -6.05 -25.02
C LYS A 689 27.38 -6.49 -24.13
N LYS A 690 27.28 -7.79 -23.83
CA LYS A 690 26.26 -8.29 -22.88
C LYS A 690 26.55 -7.79 -21.46
N LEU A 691 25.58 -7.06 -20.89
CA LEU A 691 25.63 -6.49 -19.55
C LEU A 691 24.89 -7.36 -18.54
N VAL A 692 23.70 -7.83 -18.90
CA VAL A 692 22.79 -8.59 -18.02
C VAL A 692 22.16 -9.73 -18.79
N GLU A 693 21.98 -10.88 -18.12
CA GLU A 693 21.09 -11.94 -18.55
C GLU A 693 20.30 -12.43 -17.33
N HIS A 694 18.97 -12.40 -17.42
CA HIS A 694 18.06 -12.84 -16.36
C HIS A 694 17.06 -13.86 -16.93
N SER A 695 16.91 -15.01 -16.26
CA SER A 695 15.96 -16.05 -16.67
C SER A 695 14.74 -16.06 -15.76
N PHE A 696 13.56 -16.16 -16.35
CA PHE A 696 12.29 -16.25 -15.65
C PHE A 696 11.74 -17.68 -15.67
N PRO A 697 10.83 -18.01 -14.74
CA PRO A 697 10.24 -19.35 -14.69
C PRO A 697 9.39 -19.70 -15.91
N ASP A 698 8.76 -18.69 -16.55
CA ASP A 698 7.92 -18.85 -17.72
C ASP A 698 8.16 -17.76 -18.78
N VAL A 699 7.46 -17.81 -19.92
CA VAL A 699 7.66 -16.94 -21.08
C VAL A 699 7.33 -15.49 -20.77
N ILE A 700 8.20 -14.57 -21.22
CA ILE A 700 7.96 -13.12 -21.17
C ILE A 700 6.87 -12.78 -22.17
N SER A 701 5.70 -12.40 -21.66
CA SER A 701 4.47 -12.29 -22.46
C SER A 701 4.30 -10.96 -23.16
N GLU A 702 4.96 -9.91 -22.68
CA GLU A 702 4.81 -8.53 -23.16
C GLU A 702 6.18 -7.90 -23.43
N THR A 703 6.19 -6.83 -24.23
CA THR A 703 7.40 -6.01 -24.40
C THR A 703 7.80 -5.41 -23.04
N PRO A 704 9.07 -5.52 -22.62
CA PRO A 704 9.55 -4.92 -21.40
C PRO A 704 9.25 -3.41 -21.35
N ILE A 705 8.93 -2.92 -20.14
CA ILE A 705 8.63 -1.50 -19.90
C ILE A 705 9.83 -0.87 -19.20
N VAL A 706 10.37 0.19 -19.77
CA VAL A 706 11.38 1.00 -19.08
C VAL A 706 10.69 2.14 -18.35
N CYS A 707 10.98 2.30 -17.05
CA CYS A 707 10.40 3.33 -16.18
C CYS A 707 11.51 4.04 -15.43
N THR A 708 11.46 5.36 -15.34
CA THR A 708 12.38 6.15 -14.50
C THR A 708 11.68 6.52 -13.19
N MET A 709 12.26 6.05 -12.09
CA MET A 709 11.89 6.46 -10.74
C MET A 709 12.86 7.56 -10.31
N GLY A 710 12.44 8.68 -9.85
CA GLY A 710 13.23 9.89 -9.54
C GLY A 710 14.75 9.70 -9.32
N ASN A 711 15.54 10.73 -9.48
CA ASN A 711 17.01 10.72 -9.39
C ASN A 711 17.73 9.79 -10.42
N GLY A 712 17.13 9.58 -11.61
CA GLY A 712 17.74 8.76 -12.66
C GLY A 712 17.74 7.25 -12.38
N ASN A 713 16.97 6.77 -11.39
CA ASN A 713 16.86 5.36 -11.09
C ASN A 713 15.93 4.67 -12.11
N THR A 714 16.52 4.10 -13.15
CA THR A 714 15.78 3.42 -14.22
C THR A 714 15.48 1.96 -13.82
N LYS A 715 14.26 1.53 -14.11
CA LYS A 715 13.76 0.18 -13.83
C LYS A 715 13.19 -0.47 -15.09
N ILE A 716 13.27 -1.79 -15.16
CA ILE A 716 12.78 -2.60 -16.27
C ILE A 716 11.66 -3.49 -15.76
N GLY A 717 10.46 -3.27 -16.28
CA GLY A 717 9.27 -4.05 -15.97
C GLY A 717 9.09 -5.23 -16.93
N VAL A 718 8.80 -6.40 -16.38
CA VAL A 718 8.58 -7.65 -17.14
C VAL A 718 7.30 -8.33 -16.67
N VAL A 719 6.49 -8.82 -17.62
CA VAL A 719 5.22 -9.51 -17.36
C VAL A 719 5.32 -10.96 -17.70
N ILE A 720 5.03 -11.84 -16.74
CA ILE A 720 4.97 -13.29 -16.88
C ILE A 720 3.53 -13.76 -16.67
N LYS A 721 2.75 -13.82 -17.75
CA LYS A 721 1.30 -14.14 -17.69
C LYS A 721 1.02 -15.53 -17.13
N GLY A 722 1.85 -16.51 -17.47
CA GLY A 722 1.67 -17.89 -16.99
C GLY A 722 1.74 -18.02 -15.47
N GLU A 723 2.49 -17.13 -14.81
CA GLU A 723 2.58 -17.07 -13.35
C GLU A 723 1.63 -16.04 -12.71
N ASN A 724 0.93 -15.23 -13.52
CA ASN A 724 0.21 -14.06 -13.03
C ASN A 724 1.13 -13.13 -12.22
N LYS A 725 2.35 -12.87 -12.72
CA LYS A 725 3.36 -12.06 -12.02
C LYS A 725 3.93 -10.97 -12.92
N VAL A 726 4.19 -9.82 -12.28
CA VAL A 726 4.98 -8.74 -12.85
C VAL A 726 6.24 -8.56 -12.03
N TYR A 727 7.36 -8.38 -12.72
CA TYR A 727 8.68 -8.19 -12.15
C TYR A 727 9.16 -6.76 -12.43
N LEU A 728 9.92 -6.21 -11.53
CA LEU A 728 10.61 -4.93 -11.71
C LEU A 728 12.09 -5.13 -11.38
N LEU A 729 12.96 -4.95 -12.37
CA LEU A 729 14.39 -5.13 -12.23
C LEU A 729 15.10 -3.77 -12.27
N ASP A 730 16.26 -3.69 -11.67
CA ASP A 730 17.17 -2.56 -11.88
C ASP A 730 18.01 -2.77 -13.16
N LYS A 731 18.80 -1.76 -13.52
CA LYS A 731 19.68 -1.82 -14.70
C LYS A 731 20.74 -2.92 -14.66
N ASN A 732 21.01 -3.50 -13.48
CA ASN A 732 21.95 -4.61 -13.29
C ASN A 732 21.24 -5.97 -13.31
N GLY A 733 19.92 -6.01 -13.53
CA GLY A 733 19.12 -7.24 -13.56
C GLY A 733 18.69 -7.76 -12.20
N ALA A 734 18.95 -7.03 -11.11
CA ALA A 734 18.48 -7.44 -9.79
C ALA A 734 16.99 -7.10 -9.62
N ILE A 735 16.22 -8.06 -9.08
CA ILE A 735 14.80 -7.85 -8.82
C ILE A 735 14.63 -6.82 -7.70
N THR A 736 13.82 -5.81 -7.98
CA THR A 736 13.48 -4.76 -7.00
C THR A 736 12.75 -5.37 -5.81
N ARG A 737 13.07 -4.88 -4.61
CA ARG A 737 12.46 -5.34 -3.36
C ARG A 737 10.93 -5.28 -3.44
N GLY A 738 10.28 -6.33 -2.96
CA GLY A 738 8.82 -6.46 -2.98
C GLY A 738 8.25 -7.07 -4.27
N PHE A 739 9.07 -7.34 -5.27
CA PHE A 739 8.66 -8.05 -6.47
C PHE A 739 9.08 -9.52 -6.44
N PRO A 740 8.35 -10.42 -7.19
CA PRO A 740 7.28 -10.10 -8.13
C PRO A 740 5.93 -9.81 -7.47
N LEU A 741 5.08 -9.02 -8.16
CA LEU A 741 3.71 -8.71 -7.77
C LEU A 741 2.69 -9.50 -8.59
N GLU A 742 1.46 -9.60 -8.07
CA GLU A 742 0.34 -10.12 -8.86
C GLU A 742 -0.01 -9.18 -10.01
N GLY A 743 -0.08 -9.73 -11.21
CA GLY A 743 -0.44 -9.01 -12.41
C GLY A 743 -0.14 -9.82 -13.66
N ASP A 744 -0.99 -9.72 -14.67
CA ASP A 744 -0.93 -10.51 -15.91
C ASP A 744 -1.08 -9.65 -17.17
N THR A 745 -1.03 -8.32 -17.04
CA THR A 745 -1.05 -7.38 -18.15
C THR A 745 0.15 -6.43 -18.09
N ASN A 746 0.41 -5.73 -19.16
CA ASN A 746 1.29 -4.58 -19.11
C ASN A 746 0.79 -3.55 -18.11
N PHE A 747 1.70 -2.81 -17.47
CA PHE A 747 1.41 -1.88 -16.38
C PHE A 747 2.00 -0.50 -16.64
N ILE A 748 1.60 0.46 -15.82
CA ILE A 748 2.24 1.78 -15.73
C ILE A 748 2.80 1.97 -14.32
N LEU A 749 3.97 2.63 -14.25
CA LEU A 749 4.58 3.08 -13.00
C LEU A 749 4.59 4.61 -13.01
N VAL A 750 3.74 5.22 -12.20
CA VAL A 750 3.40 6.65 -12.31
C VAL A 750 3.19 7.28 -10.94
N LYS A 751 3.12 8.61 -10.91
CA LYS A 751 2.63 9.37 -9.74
C LYS A 751 1.29 10.01 -10.07
N PHE A 752 0.29 9.82 -9.22
CA PHE A 752 -0.98 10.54 -9.34
C PHE A 752 -0.85 12.03 -9.01
N ASN A 753 0.14 12.36 -8.19
CA ASN A 753 0.55 13.73 -7.90
C ASN A 753 2.08 13.75 -7.76
N ASP A 754 2.74 14.74 -8.34
CA ASP A 754 4.20 14.83 -8.33
C ASP A 754 4.78 15.05 -6.92
N SER A 755 3.98 15.55 -5.98
CA SER A 755 4.34 15.69 -4.57
C SER A 755 4.38 14.37 -3.79
N ASN A 756 3.85 13.26 -4.35
CA ASN A 756 3.90 11.96 -3.69
C ASN A 756 5.34 11.46 -3.57
N ALA A 757 5.70 10.97 -2.39
CA ALA A 757 7.00 10.34 -2.14
C ALA A 757 7.12 8.95 -2.78
N TRP A 758 6.01 8.33 -3.24
CA TRP A 758 5.96 6.99 -3.81
C TRP A 758 5.38 6.99 -5.21
N PHE A 759 5.61 5.90 -5.94
CA PHE A 759 5.02 5.61 -7.23
C PHE A 759 3.80 4.69 -7.10
N ASN A 760 2.95 4.74 -8.09
CA ASN A 760 1.79 3.88 -8.26
C ASN A 760 2.06 2.93 -9.43
N LEU A 761 2.04 1.61 -9.17
CA LEU A 761 2.05 0.60 -10.23
C LEU A 761 0.62 0.13 -10.46
N ILE A 762 0.11 0.39 -11.65
CA ILE A 762 -1.27 0.05 -12.03
C ILE A 762 -1.24 -1.07 -13.07
N VAL A 763 -1.85 -2.19 -12.72
CA VAL A 763 -1.77 -3.44 -13.49
C VAL A 763 -3.12 -4.19 -13.45
N GLY A 764 -3.43 -4.89 -14.53
CA GLY A 764 -4.50 -5.90 -14.54
C GLY A 764 -4.02 -7.21 -13.94
N ALA A 765 -4.90 -7.88 -13.21
CA ALA A 765 -4.63 -9.17 -12.57
C ALA A 765 -5.80 -10.14 -12.78
N GLN A 766 -5.62 -11.40 -12.39
CA GLN A 766 -6.65 -12.44 -12.54
C GLN A 766 -8.00 -12.02 -11.94
N GLY A 767 -9.10 -12.53 -12.52
CA GLY A 767 -10.48 -12.22 -12.09
C GLY A 767 -10.95 -10.82 -12.48
N ASN A 768 -10.41 -10.25 -13.56
CA ASN A 768 -10.72 -8.90 -14.05
C ASN A 768 -10.37 -7.81 -13.04
N MET A 769 -9.37 -8.03 -12.20
CA MET A 769 -8.96 -7.06 -11.21
C MET A 769 -8.00 -6.03 -11.82
N LEU A 770 -8.25 -4.76 -11.54
CA LEU A 770 -7.28 -3.68 -11.71
C LEU A 770 -6.70 -3.35 -10.33
N VAL A 771 -5.40 -3.41 -10.22
CA VAL A 771 -4.71 -3.20 -8.95
C VAL A 771 -3.76 -2.02 -9.05
N ASN A 772 -3.78 -1.17 -8.03
CA ASN A 772 -2.83 -0.08 -7.83
C ASN A 772 -1.94 -0.41 -6.64
N TYR A 773 -0.69 -0.75 -6.88
CA TYR A 773 0.31 -1.00 -5.85
C TYR A 773 1.09 0.27 -5.52
N ARG A 774 1.45 0.44 -4.26
CA ARG A 774 2.39 1.46 -3.81
C ARG A 774 3.82 0.92 -3.96
N ILE A 775 4.67 1.66 -4.66
CA ILE A 775 6.08 1.36 -4.87
C ILE A 775 6.91 2.50 -4.26
N GLU A 776 7.82 2.17 -3.35
CA GLU A 776 8.69 3.12 -2.64
C GLU A 776 10.09 3.19 -3.22
#